data_b7d2b7eae1344b82a4ebbb11b289e2b5
#
_entry.id   b7d2b7eae1344b82a4ebbb11b289e2b5
#
_cell.length_a   1.000
_cell.length_b   1.000
_cell.length_c   1.000
_cell.angle_alpha   90.00
_cell.angle_beta   90.00
_cell.angle_gamma   90.00
#
_symmetry.space_group_name_H-M   'P 1'
#
loop_
_entity.id
_entity.type
_entity.pdbx_description
1 polymer ?
#
loop_
_entity_poly.entity_id
_entity_poly.type
_entity_poly.pdbx_seq_one_letter_code
_entity_poly.pdbx_strand_id
1 'polypeptide(L)'
;MKNNEKITDSFGVMLFGENAMKERLNPTAYETVRLAKERGTPLTHDAAKCVAKAMLEWAVEHGATHYTHWFQPMTGITAEKHDAFIEPQRVTKLPILKLSERSLVKGEADASSFPSGGLRATFEARGYTAWDPTSYAFVKDGSLYIPTAFCSYGGEALDKKTPLLRSIDALNVQAIRILRLFGDTKTKRVIPTVGAEQEYFLIDRGVYEKRVDLIHCGRTLFGARPSKGQELEDHYYGSIKPRVASFMKELDSELWRMGVYAKTKHNEAAPAQHELACIYESSNIAADQNQIVMDLMKSIAGKHGLVCLLHEKPFASVSGSGKHNNWSLSTETGENIFEPGATPVDNARFLLFLMAVISAVDKHQDLLRISVASAGNDHRLGASEAPPAIVSVYLGEELEGILDSIESGASYHRESTAELNVGIPVLPPIQKDSTDRNRTSPFAFTGNKFEFRMVGSSANIGCPNFIINTIVADELKSFADRLEGRNDFSEALSELLRESVKEHKRIIYSGNNYSQTWREEAKKRGLLNLPSTPEALVCYHNKKNVELFKRHRVLSESEIRSRAEILLENYAKTVHIEALTALDMARMEILPSAVKYQDFLLTEIEKKLKYAKLTAKPEEELLGRISSHFNDFYEELTRLEENLEGYKADASAQERAFYAKDTLLSNLERLREAADSMELLIGKAFLPYPSYEDILYSVKY
;
A
#
# COMPACT_ATOMS: atom_id res chain seq x y z
N MET A 1 7.28 -11.41 -26.59
CA MET A 1 6.80 -12.77 -26.97
C MET A 1 7.04 -12.99 -28.45
N LYS A 2 7.66 -14.09 -28.85
CA LYS A 2 7.67 -14.53 -30.23
C LYS A 2 6.21 -14.76 -30.66
N ASN A 3 5.83 -14.38 -31.86
CA ASN A 3 4.45 -14.25 -32.34
C ASN A 3 3.48 -15.48 -32.20
N ASN A 4 3.84 -16.54 -31.48
CA ASN A 4 3.03 -17.77 -31.29
C ASN A 4 3.20 -18.42 -29.90
N GLU A 5 3.84 -17.79 -28.93
CA GLU A 5 4.00 -18.35 -27.57
C GLU A 5 2.72 -18.14 -26.78
N LYS A 6 2.12 -19.22 -26.26
CA LYS A 6 0.93 -19.13 -25.41
C LYS A 6 1.33 -18.54 -24.05
N ILE A 7 0.45 -17.74 -23.47
CA ILE A 7 0.66 -17.14 -22.13
C ILE A 7 0.96 -18.24 -21.09
N THR A 8 0.27 -19.38 -21.19
CA THR A 8 0.46 -20.54 -20.29
C THR A 8 1.86 -21.12 -20.33
N ASP A 9 2.53 -21.04 -21.48
CA ASP A 9 3.85 -21.62 -21.67
C ASP A 9 4.98 -20.70 -21.15
N SER A 10 4.70 -19.39 -21.08
CA SER A 10 5.62 -18.37 -20.56
C SER A 10 5.38 -18.03 -19.09
N PHE A 11 4.27 -18.51 -18.48
CA PHE A 11 3.93 -18.19 -17.10
C PHE A 11 4.92 -18.80 -16.10
N GLY A 12 5.52 -17.96 -15.25
CA GLY A 12 6.44 -18.38 -14.20
C GLY A 12 7.80 -18.88 -14.68
N VAL A 13 8.17 -18.67 -15.96
CA VAL A 13 9.47 -19.15 -16.49
C VAL A 13 10.68 -18.51 -15.80
N MET A 14 10.52 -17.31 -15.24
CA MET A 14 11.56 -16.61 -14.49
C MET A 14 11.44 -16.82 -12.97
N LEU A 15 10.61 -17.76 -12.53
CA LEU A 15 10.37 -18.10 -11.15
C LEU A 15 10.94 -19.48 -10.81
N PHE A 16 11.79 -19.57 -9.79
CA PHE A 16 12.18 -20.86 -9.21
C PHE A 16 11.03 -21.41 -8.37
N GLY A 17 9.94 -21.74 -9.08
CA GLY A 17 8.67 -22.17 -8.52
C GLY A 17 8.55 -23.70 -8.41
N GLU A 18 7.33 -24.17 -8.18
CA GLU A 18 7.04 -25.61 -7.96
C GLU A 18 7.54 -26.50 -9.12
N ASN A 19 7.38 -26.06 -10.36
CA ASN A 19 7.81 -26.84 -11.53
C ASN A 19 9.33 -26.97 -11.58
N ALA A 20 10.05 -25.85 -11.44
CA ALA A 20 11.52 -25.85 -11.42
C ALA A 20 12.07 -26.68 -10.25
N MET A 21 11.45 -26.60 -9.07
CA MET A 21 11.83 -27.39 -7.92
C MET A 21 11.58 -28.88 -8.11
N LYS A 22 10.44 -29.29 -8.67
CA LYS A 22 10.13 -30.70 -8.96
C LYS A 22 11.09 -31.34 -9.96
N GLU A 23 11.51 -30.56 -10.96
CA GLU A 23 12.45 -31.05 -12.00
C GLU A 23 13.88 -31.19 -11.49
N ARG A 24 14.30 -30.35 -10.54
CA ARG A 24 15.73 -30.17 -10.20
C ARG A 24 16.12 -30.66 -8.82
N LEU A 25 15.17 -30.76 -7.89
CA LEU A 25 15.41 -31.25 -6.55
C LEU A 25 15.23 -32.78 -6.49
N ASN A 26 16.03 -33.44 -5.68
CA ASN A 26 15.73 -34.80 -5.32
C ASN A 26 14.43 -34.87 -4.48
N PRO A 27 13.73 -36.02 -4.46
CA PRO A 27 12.44 -36.15 -3.78
C PRO A 27 12.46 -35.73 -2.30
N THR A 28 13.54 -36.05 -1.59
CA THR A 28 13.67 -35.69 -0.17
C THR A 28 13.81 -34.19 0.05
N ALA A 29 14.65 -33.50 -0.74
CA ALA A 29 14.82 -32.07 -0.65
C ALA A 29 13.52 -31.32 -1.05
N TYR A 30 12.86 -31.77 -2.13
CA TYR A 30 11.58 -31.22 -2.55
C TYR A 30 10.51 -31.36 -1.46
N GLU A 31 10.37 -32.55 -0.88
CA GLU A 31 9.42 -32.77 0.22
C GLU A 31 9.73 -31.90 1.44
N THR A 32 11.00 -31.72 1.78
CA THR A 32 11.39 -30.86 2.90
C THR A 32 10.99 -29.39 2.65
N VAL A 33 11.20 -28.86 1.44
CA VAL A 33 10.77 -27.51 1.05
C VAL A 33 9.24 -27.40 1.08
N ARG A 34 8.54 -28.41 0.55
CA ARG A 34 7.07 -28.47 0.55
C ARG A 34 6.53 -28.42 1.98
N LEU A 35 7.09 -29.22 2.88
CA LEU A 35 6.69 -29.21 4.29
C LEU A 35 7.02 -27.91 5.01
N ALA A 36 8.12 -27.24 4.67
CA ALA A 36 8.42 -25.91 5.19
C ALA A 36 7.35 -24.90 4.80
N LYS A 37 6.88 -24.91 3.54
CA LYS A 37 5.80 -24.04 3.06
C LYS A 37 4.45 -24.36 3.70
N GLU A 38 4.07 -25.65 3.69
CA GLU A 38 2.74 -26.08 4.11
C GLU A 38 2.57 -26.10 5.65
N ARG A 39 3.66 -26.37 6.38
CA ARG A 39 3.59 -26.62 7.84
C ARG A 39 4.51 -25.74 8.68
N GLY A 40 5.35 -24.91 8.06
CA GLY A 40 6.33 -24.10 8.79
C GLY A 40 7.47 -24.92 9.41
N THR A 41 7.78 -26.13 8.88
CA THR A 41 8.87 -26.95 9.41
C THR A 41 10.23 -26.41 8.98
N PRO A 42 11.25 -26.43 9.84
CA PRO A 42 12.59 -25.96 9.47
C PRO A 42 13.20 -26.81 8.35
N LEU A 43 13.94 -26.17 7.47
CA LEU A 43 14.72 -26.84 6.42
C LEU A 43 15.95 -27.53 7.05
N THR A 44 16.26 -28.71 6.52
CA THR A 44 17.51 -29.40 6.85
C THR A 44 18.68 -28.82 6.06
N HIS A 45 19.89 -28.93 6.63
CA HIS A 45 21.15 -28.51 5.96
C HIS A 45 21.33 -29.16 4.57
N ASP A 46 21.07 -30.46 4.47
CA ASP A 46 21.18 -31.19 3.19
C ASP A 46 20.16 -30.73 2.17
N ALA A 47 18.93 -30.42 2.58
CA ALA A 47 17.92 -29.85 1.70
C ALA A 47 18.34 -28.46 1.21
N ALA A 48 18.80 -27.57 2.08
CA ALA A 48 19.29 -26.25 1.70
C ALA A 48 20.46 -26.29 0.73
N LYS A 49 21.40 -27.26 0.92
CA LYS A 49 22.51 -27.49 0.00
C LYS A 49 22.04 -27.94 -1.39
N CYS A 50 21.06 -28.84 -1.42
CA CYS A 50 20.47 -29.30 -2.68
C CYS A 50 19.75 -28.15 -3.41
N VAL A 51 18.99 -27.35 -2.69
CA VAL A 51 18.29 -26.16 -3.23
C VAL A 51 19.29 -25.16 -3.77
N ALA A 52 20.34 -24.81 -3.03
CA ALA A 52 21.35 -23.85 -3.46
C ALA A 52 22.00 -24.23 -4.80
N LYS A 53 22.33 -25.52 -4.96
CA LYS A 53 22.87 -26.05 -6.21
C LYS A 53 21.87 -25.95 -7.37
N ALA A 54 20.66 -26.44 -7.16
CA ALA A 54 19.61 -26.42 -8.18
C ALA A 54 19.22 -25.00 -8.60
N MET A 55 19.17 -24.09 -7.63
CA MET A 55 18.85 -22.68 -7.85
C MET A 55 19.97 -21.95 -8.64
N LEU A 56 21.23 -22.25 -8.37
CA LEU A 56 22.36 -21.73 -9.15
C LEU A 56 22.29 -22.20 -10.61
N GLU A 57 22.14 -23.51 -10.81
CA GLU A 57 22.09 -24.11 -12.17
C GLU A 57 20.93 -23.50 -12.96
N TRP A 58 19.74 -23.44 -12.35
CA TRP A 58 18.56 -22.83 -12.95
C TRP A 58 18.76 -21.34 -13.27
N ALA A 59 19.31 -20.56 -12.33
CA ALA A 59 19.50 -19.13 -12.51
C ALA A 59 20.50 -18.81 -13.65
N VAL A 60 21.59 -19.58 -13.75
CA VAL A 60 22.58 -19.44 -14.84
C VAL A 60 21.95 -19.78 -16.20
N GLU A 61 21.15 -20.82 -16.30
CA GLU A 61 20.39 -21.16 -17.53
C GLU A 61 19.41 -20.03 -17.94
N HIS A 62 18.91 -19.25 -16.97
CA HIS A 62 18.06 -18.08 -17.21
C HIS A 62 18.85 -16.76 -17.34
N GLY A 63 20.18 -16.85 -17.51
CA GLY A 63 21.06 -15.71 -17.80
C GLY A 63 21.52 -14.92 -16.58
N ALA A 64 21.31 -15.41 -15.36
CA ALA A 64 21.82 -14.73 -14.17
C ALA A 64 23.33 -14.94 -13.99
N THR A 65 24.04 -13.87 -13.67
CA THR A 65 25.47 -13.86 -13.33
C THR A 65 25.71 -13.50 -11.87
N HIS A 66 24.70 -12.94 -11.22
CA HIS A 66 24.72 -12.45 -9.84
C HIS A 66 23.53 -13.02 -9.07
N TYR A 67 23.58 -12.91 -7.75
CA TYR A 67 22.45 -13.12 -6.86
C TYR A 67 22.36 -11.98 -5.84
N THR A 68 21.18 -11.75 -5.31
CA THR A 68 20.92 -10.79 -4.24
C THR A 68 19.99 -11.38 -3.18
N HIS A 69 20.30 -11.09 -1.91
CA HIS A 69 19.34 -11.28 -0.83
C HIS A 69 18.38 -10.08 -0.84
N TRP A 70 17.21 -10.31 -1.40
CA TRP A 70 16.20 -9.31 -1.61
C TRP A 70 15.25 -9.25 -0.42
N PHE A 71 15.15 -8.08 0.22
CA PHE A 71 14.27 -7.90 1.37
C PHE A 71 13.52 -6.56 1.32
N GLN A 72 12.52 -6.42 2.20
CA GLN A 72 11.61 -5.28 2.27
C GLN A 72 11.96 -4.43 3.50
N PRO A 73 12.77 -3.37 3.37
CA PRO A 73 13.22 -2.56 4.50
C PRO A 73 12.09 -1.73 5.10
N MET A 74 12.32 -1.15 6.27
CA MET A 74 11.35 -0.25 6.92
C MET A 74 11.05 1.00 6.08
N THR A 75 12.04 1.50 5.35
CA THR A 75 11.93 2.64 4.43
C THR A 75 12.27 2.21 3.00
N GLY A 76 11.66 2.86 2.00
CA GLY A 76 11.83 2.47 0.60
C GLY A 76 11.01 1.24 0.19
N ILE A 77 11.24 0.76 -1.03
CA ILE A 77 10.48 -0.35 -1.63
C ILE A 77 11.16 -1.68 -1.33
N THR A 78 12.40 -1.86 -1.82
CA THR A 78 13.23 -3.06 -1.63
C THR A 78 14.67 -2.69 -1.35
N ALA A 79 15.43 -3.62 -0.79
CA ALA A 79 16.87 -3.50 -0.59
C ALA A 79 17.58 -4.67 -1.25
N GLU A 80 18.70 -4.39 -1.93
CA GLU A 80 19.44 -5.30 -2.78
C GLU A 80 20.95 -5.07 -2.63
N LYS A 81 21.71 -6.18 -2.61
CA LYS A 81 23.16 -6.16 -2.71
C LYS A 81 23.56 -7.34 -3.59
N HIS A 82 24.02 -7.04 -4.80
CA HIS A 82 24.32 -8.05 -5.81
C HIS A 82 25.73 -8.59 -5.65
N ASP A 83 25.85 -9.89 -5.43
CA ASP A 83 27.10 -10.63 -5.39
C ASP A 83 27.21 -11.52 -6.63
N ALA A 84 28.39 -11.54 -7.28
CA ALA A 84 28.59 -12.39 -8.45
C ALA A 84 28.70 -13.86 -8.04
N PHE A 85 28.20 -14.77 -8.89
CA PHE A 85 28.42 -16.21 -8.70
C PHE A 85 29.87 -16.66 -8.88
N ILE A 86 30.70 -15.85 -9.54
CA ILE A 86 32.07 -16.22 -9.86
C ILE A 86 32.96 -16.16 -8.63
N GLU A 87 33.64 -17.29 -8.33
CA GLU A 87 34.63 -17.39 -7.27
C GLU A 87 35.93 -18.07 -7.81
N PRO A 88 37.11 -17.79 -7.25
CA PRO A 88 38.32 -18.55 -7.59
C PRO A 88 38.26 -19.91 -6.88
N GLN A 89 38.46 -21.02 -7.61
CA GLN A 89 38.70 -22.31 -7.00
C GLN A 89 39.94 -22.26 -6.10
N ARG A 90 39.83 -22.81 -4.90
CA ARG A 90 40.87 -22.66 -3.86
C ARG A 90 42.27 -23.10 -4.30
N VAL A 91 42.38 -24.21 -5.03
CA VAL A 91 43.66 -24.84 -5.44
C VAL A 91 44.12 -24.30 -6.77
N THR A 92 43.30 -24.43 -7.82
CA THR A 92 43.67 -24.11 -9.20
C THR A 92 43.61 -22.62 -9.53
N LYS A 93 42.93 -21.83 -8.71
CA LYS A 93 42.61 -20.41 -8.95
C LYS A 93 41.75 -20.17 -10.22
N LEU A 94 41.30 -21.22 -10.89
CA LEU A 94 40.37 -21.08 -12.02
C LEU A 94 39.01 -20.56 -11.57
N PRO A 95 38.32 -19.77 -12.40
CA PRO A 95 37.00 -19.28 -12.08
C PRO A 95 36.00 -20.45 -12.03
N ILE A 96 35.15 -20.46 -10.99
CA ILE A 96 34.03 -21.38 -10.86
C ILE A 96 32.76 -20.58 -10.53
N LEU A 97 31.60 -21.07 -10.91
CA LEU A 97 30.33 -20.53 -10.46
C LEU A 97 29.90 -21.25 -9.17
N LYS A 98 29.45 -20.50 -8.18
CA LYS A 98 29.12 -21.05 -6.87
C LYS A 98 28.04 -20.21 -6.18
N LEU A 99 27.03 -20.91 -5.68
CA LEU A 99 26.11 -20.47 -4.64
C LEU A 99 26.17 -21.52 -3.54
N SER A 100 26.84 -21.21 -2.44
CA SER A 100 26.93 -22.15 -1.31
C SER A 100 25.60 -22.15 -0.53
N GLU A 101 25.33 -23.25 0.20
CA GLU A 101 24.22 -23.27 1.14
C GLU A 101 24.26 -22.10 2.12
N ARG A 102 25.46 -21.81 2.67
CA ARG A 102 25.63 -20.63 3.55
C ARG A 102 25.24 -19.34 2.85
N SER A 103 25.62 -19.17 1.58
CA SER A 103 25.29 -17.99 0.78
C SER A 103 23.82 -17.91 0.40
N LEU A 104 23.11 -19.05 0.35
CA LEU A 104 21.65 -19.08 0.18
C LEU A 104 20.93 -18.71 1.47
N VAL A 105 21.29 -19.38 2.59
CA VAL A 105 20.53 -19.31 3.85
C VAL A 105 20.76 -17.98 4.57
N LYS A 106 21.96 -17.42 4.48
CA LYS A 106 22.36 -16.23 5.24
C LYS A 106 23.21 -15.29 4.41
N GLY A 107 22.81 -14.01 4.42
CA GLY A 107 23.63 -12.90 3.96
C GLY A 107 23.98 -11.94 5.10
N GLU A 108 25.00 -11.12 4.88
CA GLU A 108 25.39 -10.05 5.79
C GLU A 108 25.20 -8.71 5.06
N ALA A 109 24.12 -8.00 5.39
CA ALA A 109 23.91 -6.65 4.92
C ALA A 109 24.61 -5.65 5.86
N ASP A 110 25.08 -4.54 5.30
CA ASP A 110 25.56 -3.42 6.12
C ASP A 110 24.36 -2.71 6.75
N ALA A 111 24.11 -2.98 8.02
CA ALA A 111 23.01 -2.40 8.76
C ALA A 111 23.23 -0.92 9.11
N SER A 112 24.45 -0.38 8.94
CA SER A 112 24.74 1.04 9.24
C SER A 112 23.95 2.00 8.35
N SER A 113 23.62 1.58 7.13
CA SER A 113 22.83 2.36 6.16
C SER A 113 21.31 2.28 6.37
N PHE A 114 20.82 1.39 7.23
CA PHE A 114 19.39 1.22 7.48
C PHE A 114 18.94 1.86 8.80
N PRO A 115 17.76 2.50 8.83
CA PRO A 115 17.18 3.03 10.06
C PRO A 115 17.02 1.93 11.10
N SER A 116 17.47 2.16 12.33
CA SER A 116 17.36 1.18 13.42
C SER A 116 16.41 1.62 14.55
N GLY A 117 15.99 2.88 14.57
CA GLY A 117 15.12 3.42 15.62
C GLY A 117 15.65 3.11 17.05
N GLY A 118 16.96 3.25 17.24
CA GLY A 118 17.61 3.00 18.53
C GLY A 118 17.89 1.53 18.89
N LEU A 119 17.56 0.57 18.01
CA LEU A 119 17.83 -0.86 18.27
C LEU A 119 19.31 -1.24 18.18
N ARG A 120 20.15 -0.40 17.62
CA ARG A 120 21.59 -0.64 17.55
C ARG A 120 22.38 0.59 17.96
N ALA A 121 23.57 0.36 18.50
CA ALA A 121 24.53 1.40 18.73
C ALA A 121 25.16 1.88 17.40
N THR A 122 25.65 3.12 17.34
CA THR A 122 26.20 3.74 16.13
C THR A 122 27.37 2.94 15.51
N PHE A 123 28.15 2.23 16.35
CA PHE A 123 29.29 1.40 15.92
C PHE A 123 28.89 -0.01 15.43
N GLU A 124 27.65 -0.43 15.62
CA GLU A 124 27.17 -1.74 15.16
C GLU A 124 26.75 -1.63 13.68
N ALA A 125 27.52 -2.21 12.79
CA ALA A 125 27.26 -2.17 11.34
C ALA A 125 26.68 -3.49 10.79
N ARG A 126 26.68 -4.57 11.59
CA ARG A 126 26.31 -5.90 11.11
C ARG A 126 24.81 -6.13 11.21
N GLY A 127 24.20 -6.56 10.12
CA GLY A 127 22.85 -7.10 10.04
C GLY A 127 22.84 -8.42 9.27
N TYR A 128 21.77 -9.17 9.40
CA TYR A 128 21.64 -10.48 8.76
C TYR A 128 20.38 -10.55 7.92
N THR A 129 20.53 -11.10 6.70
CA THR A 129 19.41 -11.56 5.89
C THR A 129 19.28 -13.07 6.03
N ALA A 130 18.05 -13.56 6.15
CA ALA A 130 17.73 -14.99 6.24
C ALA A 130 16.78 -15.36 5.11
N TRP A 131 17.15 -16.37 4.32
CA TRP A 131 16.31 -16.88 3.24
C TRP A 131 14.93 -17.31 3.76
N ASP A 132 13.89 -16.88 3.06
CA ASP A 132 12.51 -17.30 3.26
C ASP A 132 12.14 -18.40 2.25
N PRO A 133 12.12 -19.68 2.65
CA PRO A 133 11.75 -20.77 1.76
C PRO A 133 10.25 -20.83 1.41
N THR A 134 9.42 -20.02 2.07
CA THR A 134 7.97 -19.95 1.83
C THR A 134 7.60 -19.00 0.68
N SER A 135 8.58 -18.28 0.14
CA SER A 135 8.45 -17.46 -1.06
C SER A 135 9.36 -17.96 -2.18
N TYR A 136 9.11 -17.52 -3.40
CA TYR A 136 9.83 -18.01 -4.58
C TYR A 136 10.97 -17.05 -4.96
N ALA A 137 12.16 -17.61 -5.21
CA ALA A 137 13.24 -16.89 -5.87
C ALA A 137 12.93 -16.69 -7.36
N PHE A 138 13.43 -15.61 -7.94
CA PHE A 138 13.18 -15.25 -9.34
C PHE A 138 14.41 -14.63 -10.00
N VAL A 139 14.46 -14.66 -11.34
CA VAL A 139 15.52 -13.99 -12.12
C VAL A 139 14.97 -12.73 -12.77
N LYS A 140 15.63 -11.61 -12.51
CA LYS A 140 15.34 -10.30 -13.12
C LYS A 140 16.67 -9.59 -13.42
N ASP A 141 16.76 -8.94 -14.58
CA ASP A 141 17.91 -8.11 -14.98
C ASP A 141 19.30 -8.79 -14.79
N GLY A 142 19.38 -10.09 -15.10
CA GLY A 142 20.63 -10.87 -15.00
C GLY A 142 21.05 -11.23 -13.58
N SER A 143 20.17 -11.11 -12.60
CA SER A 143 20.40 -11.49 -11.20
C SER A 143 19.32 -12.43 -10.68
N LEU A 144 19.73 -13.36 -9.81
CA LEU A 144 18.85 -14.18 -9.00
C LEU A 144 18.44 -13.41 -7.73
N TYR A 145 17.16 -13.17 -7.55
CA TYR A 145 16.57 -12.53 -6.39
C TYR A 145 16.10 -13.60 -5.40
N ILE A 146 16.67 -13.61 -4.22
CA ILE A 146 16.34 -14.58 -3.16
C ILE A 146 15.55 -13.83 -2.08
N PRO A 147 14.24 -14.12 -1.90
CA PRO A 147 13.43 -13.48 -0.87
C PRO A 147 13.97 -13.77 0.53
N THR A 148 14.17 -12.73 1.33
CA THR A 148 14.76 -12.84 2.67
C THR A 148 14.05 -11.97 3.69
N ALA A 149 14.14 -12.37 4.95
CA ALA A 149 13.90 -11.53 6.11
C ALA A 149 15.20 -10.80 6.50
N PHE A 150 15.10 -9.63 7.15
CA PHE A 150 16.26 -8.87 7.63
C PHE A 150 16.12 -8.55 9.12
N CYS A 151 17.19 -8.82 9.85
CA CYS A 151 17.26 -8.51 11.28
C CYS A 151 18.60 -7.83 11.66
N SER A 152 18.56 -7.14 12.82
CA SER A 152 19.74 -6.57 13.45
C SER A 152 20.71 -7.65 13.91
N TYR A 153 21.90 -7.25 14.39
CA TYR A 153 22.85 -8.14 15.03
C TYR A 153 22.24 -8.85 16.28
N GLY A 154 21.37 -8.17 17.00
CA GLY A 154 20.65 -8.72 18.16
C GLY A 154 19.49 -9.66 17.81
N GLY A 155 19.10 -9.72 16.54
CA GLY A 155 18.00 -10.56 16.03
C GLY A 155 16.64 -9.86 15.94
N GLU A 156 16.56 -8.55 16.23
CA GLU A 156 15.33 -7.78 16.09
C GLU A 156 14.99 -7.58 14.62
N ALA A 157 13.69 -7.66 14.29
CA ALA A 157 13.17 -7.47 12.95
C ALA A 157 13.26 -5.98 12.51
N LEU A 158 14.04 -5.71 11.47
CA LEU A 158 14.20 -4.41 10.86
C LEU A 158 13.65 -4.34 9.41
N ASP A 159 12.71 -5.23 9.12
CA ASP A 159 12.03 -5.34 7.83
C ASP A 159 10.51 -5.38 8.00
N LYS A 160 9.80 -5.44 6.86
CA LYS A 160 8.33 -5.56 6.83
C LYS A 160 7.86 -7.01 6.73
N LYS A 161 8.73 -7.93 6.31
CA LYS A 161 8.42 -9.34 6.07
C LYS A 161 8.38 -10.17 7.35
N THR A 162 9.33 -9.98 8.25
CA THR A 162 9.41 -10.77 9.50
C THR A 162 8.13 -10.68 10.34
N PRO A 163 7.55 -9.48 10.61
CA PRO A 163 6.27 -9.40 11.32
C PRO A 163 5.13 -10.07 10.57
N LEU A 164 5.12 -9.99 9.24
CA LEU A 164 4.11 -10.66 8.42
C LEU A 164 4.17 -12.17 8.61
N LEU A 165 5.33 -12.79 8.49
CA LEU A 165 5.51 -14.23 8.69
C LEU A 165 5.09 -14.67 10.10
N ARG A 166 5.53 -13.94 11.14
CA ARG A 166 5.14 -14.20 12.53
C ARG A 166 3.62 -14.10 12.74
N SER A 167 2.96 -13.12 12.10
CA SER A 167 1.51 -12.92 12.18
C SER A 167 0.70 -14.02 11.50
N ILE A 168 1.22 -14.56 10.38
CA ILE A 168 0.61 -15.70 9.68
C ILE A 168 0.56 -16.92 10.60
N ASP A 169 1.65 -17.21 11.29
CA ASP A 169 1.70 -18.34 12.21
C ASP A 169 0.81 -18.11 13.45
N ALA A 170 0.79 -16.89 14.00
CA ALA A 170 -0.08 -16.53 15.12
C ALA A 170 -1.57 -16.73 14.76
N LEU A 171 -1.96 -16.25 13.58
CA LEU A 171 -3.34 -16.40 13.09
C LEU A 171 -3.70 -17.86 12.83
N ASN A 172 -2.81 -18.61 12.18
CA ASN A 172 -3.00 -20.04 11.92
C ASN A 172 -3.30 -20.82 13.21
N VAL A 173 -2.51 -20.60 14.27
CA VAL A 173 -2.69 -21.28 15.55
C VAL A 173 -4.11 -21.07 16.10
N GLN A 174 -4.61 -19.85 16.08
CA GLN A 174 -5.92 -19.55 16.66
C GLN A 174 -7.07 -19.97 15.74
N ALA A 175 -6.93 -19.81 14.44
CA ALA A 175 -7.94 -20.25 13.47
C ALA A 175 -8.14 -21.78 13.52
N ILE A 176 -7.07 -22.56 13.63
CA ILE A 176 -7.14 -24.01 13.80
C ILE A 176 -7.87 -24.39 15.10
N ARG A 177 -7.65 -23.68 16.22
CA ARG A 177 -8.41 -23.92 17.46
C ARG A 177 -9.91 -23.79 17.22
N ILE A 178 -10.32 -22.71 16.57
CA ILE A 178 -11.74 -22.51 16.23
C ILE A 178 -12.26 -23.63 15.33
N LEU A 179 -11.55 -23.97 14.24
CA LEU A 179 -11.98 -25.05 13.34
C LEU A 179 -12.16 -26.38 14.07
N ARG A 180 -11.30 -26.71 15.06
CA ARG A 180 -11.44 -27.91 15.89
C ARG A 180 -12.72 -27.92 16.71
N LEU A 181 -13.18 -26.76 17.21
CA LEU A 181 -14.46 -26.62 17.93
C LEU A 181 -15.67 -26.94 17.05
N PHE A 182 -15.57 -26.68 15.74
CA PHE A 182 -16.59 -27.08 14.77
C PHE A 182 -16.40 -28.51 14.20
N GLY A 183 -15.49 -29.29 14.78
CA GLY A 183 -15.28 -30.70 14.42
C GLY A 183 -14.39 -30.91 13.18
N ASP A 184 -13.80 -29.88 12.62
CA ASP A 184 -12.83 -30.03 11.56
C ASP A 184 -11.50 -30.56 12.10
N THR A 185 -11.24 -31.85 11.88
CA THR A 185 -10.00 -32.53 12.28
C THR A 185 -9.01 -32.67 11.12
N LYS A 186 -9.39 -32.28 9.91
CA LYS A 186 -8.61 -32.52 8.68
C LYS A 186 -7.70 -31.34 8.34
N THR A 187 -8.21 -30.12 8.44
CA THR A 187 -7.44 -28.89 8.15
C THR A 187 -6.19 -28.84 9.03
N LYS A 188 -5.04 -28.64 8.39
CA LYS A 188 -3.73 -28.59 9.06
C LYS A 188 -3.20 -27.18 9.18
N ARG A 189 -3.56 -26.31 8.26
CA ARG A 189 -3.12 -24.91 8.24
C ARG A 189 -4.21 -24.00 7.69
N VAL A 190 -4.31 -22.80 8.29
CA VAL A 190 -5.09 -21.69 7.78
C VAL A 190 -4.11 -20.61 7.36
N ILE A 191 -4.30 -20.08 6.15
CA ILE A 191 -3.40 -19.14 5.50
C ILE A 191 -4.18 -17.88 5.16
N PRO A 192 -3.75 -16.70 5.61
CA PRO A 192 -4.31 -15.44 5.13
C PRO A 192 -3.93 -15.22 3.67
N THR A 193 -4.91 -14.90 2.84
CA THR A 193 -4.77 -14.61 1.42
C THR A 193 -5.01 -13.14 1.13
N VAL A 194 -4.33 -12.60 0.13
CA VAL A 194 -4.43 -11.19 -0.24
C VAL A 194 -4.39 -11.02 -1.75
N GLY A 195 -5.31 -10.20 -2.28
CA GLY A 195 -5.26 -9.63 -3.62
C GLY A 195 -5.15 -8.12 -3.53
N ALA A 196 -4.08 -7.55 -4.07
CA ALA A 196 -3.89 -6.11 -4.10
C ALA A 196 -4.37 -5.53 -5.43
N GLU A 197 -5.07 -4.39 -5.37
CA GLU A 197 -5.48 -3.57 -6.51
C GLU A 197 -4.61 -2.32 -6.54
N GLN A 198 -3.64 -2.26 -7.46
CA GLN A 198 -2.63 -1.21 -7.51
C GLN A 198 -3.05 -0.07 -8.42
N GLU A 199 -3.40 1.08 -7.83
CA GLU A 199 -3.61 2.32 -8.58
C GLU A 199 -2.29 3.06 -8.79
N TYR A 200 -2.18 3.80 -9.91
CA TYR A 200 -0.97 4.55 -10.28
C TYR A 200 -1.27 5.60 -11.36
N PHE A 201 -0.41 6.62 -11.46
CA PHE A 201 -0.46 7.59 -12.56
C PHE A 201 0.65 7.33 -13.59
N LEU A 202 0.34 7.57 -14.87
CA LEU A 202 1.31 7.56 -15.96
C LEU A 202 1.33 8.92 -16.65
N ILE A 203 2.49 9.58 -16.61
CA ILE A 203 2.70 10.88 -17.27
C ILE A 203 3.87 10.81 -18.25
N ASP A 204 3.93 11.75 -19.18
CA ASP A 204 5.04 11.85 -20.13
C ASP A 204 6.34 12.20 -19.41
N ARG A 205 7.45 11.52 -19.76
CA ARG A 205 8.77 11.76 -19.18
C ARG A 205 9.25 13.17 -19.40
N GLY A 206 9.07 13.74 -20.60
CA GLY A 206 9.56 15.08 -20.91
C GLY A 206 8.83 16.19 -20.15
N VAL A 207 7.62 15.92 -19.64
CA VAL A 207 6.91 16.83 -18.73
C VAL A 207 7.38 16.63 -17.30
N TYR A 208 7.57 15.38 -16.86
CA TYR A 208 8.06 15.03 -15.54
C TYR A 208 9.44 15.66 -15.25
N GLU A 209 10.38 15.57 -16.20
CA GLU A 209 11.74 16.10 -16.06
C GLU A 209 11.82 17.62 -15.85
N LYS A 210 10.70 18.34 -16.09
CA LYS A 210 10.57 19.78 -15.87
C LYS A 210 9.90 20.12 -14.52
N ARG A 211 9.64 19.14 -13.67
CA ARG A 211 8.95 19.30 -12.39
C ARG A 211 9.80 18.76 -11.25
N VAL A 212 10.57 19.64 -10.61
CA VAL A 212 11.47 19.28 -9.52
C VAL A 212 10.72 18.64 -8.34
N ASP A 213 9.52 19.11 -8.03
CA ASP A 213 8.66 18.55 -7.00
C ASP A 213 8.24 17.09 -7.29
N LEU A 214 7.89 16.77 -8.53
CA LEU A 214 7.60 15.37 -8.91
C LEU A 214 8.85 14.49 -8.79
N ILE A 215 10.03 15.02 -9.13
CA ILE A 215 11.31 14.28 -9.05
C ILE A 215 11.69 14.00 -7.59
N HIS A 216 11.64 15.00 -6.72
CA HIS A 216 12.10 14.88 -5.34
C HIS A 216 11.05 14.31 -4.39
N CYS A 217 9.78 14.71 -4.57
CA CYS A 217 8.71 14.40 -3.63
C CYS A 217 7.68 13.39 -4.16
N GLY A 218 7.70 13.10 -5.48
CA GLY A 218 6.70 12.23 -6.13
C GLY A 218 5.31 12.87 -6.24
N ARG A 219 5.15 14.12 -5.79
CA ARG A 219 3.92 14.91 -5.84
C ARG A 219 4.20 16.36 -6.22
N THR A 220 3.20 17.03 -6.78
CA THR A 220 3.27 18.47 -7.06
C THR A 220 3.08 19.27 -5.77
N LEU A 221 4.01 20.19 -5.51
CA LEU A 221 3.92 21.14 -4.39
C LEU A 221 3.16 22.40 -4.78
N PHE A 222 3.16 22.75 -6.07
CA PHE A 222 2.43 23.85 -6.68
C PHE A 222 1.65 23.39 -7.91
N GLY A 223 0.60 24.09 -8.28
CA GLY A 223 -0.18 23.89 -9.48
C GLY A 223 -1.64 24.17 -9.28
N ALA A 224 -2.13 25.17 -10.01
CA ALA A 224 -3.54 25.54 -10.03
C ALA A 224 -4.40 24.45 -10.67
N ARG A 225 -5.68 24.38 -10.27
CA ARG A 225 -6.65 23.45 -10.82
C ARG A 225 -6.78 23.66 -12.34
N PRO A 226 -6.72 22.57 -13.14
CA PRO A 226 -6.94 22.64 -14.59
C PRO A 226 -8.41 22.96 -14.90
N SER A 227 -8.66 23.46 -16.11
CA SER A 227 -10.01 23.75 -16.59
C SER A 227 -10.90 22.51 -16.68
N LYS A 228 -10.29 21.34 -16.89
CA LYS A 228 -10.95 20.03 -16.87
C LYS A 228 -10.15 19.07 -15.98
N GLY A 229 -10.83 18.48 -15.00
CA GLY A 229 -10.33 17.39 -14.17
C GLY A 229 -11.02 16.06 -14.49
N GLN A 230 -11.73 15.50 -13.54
CA GLN A 230 -12.44 14.22 -13.63
C GLN A 230 -13.97 14.34 -13.64
N GLU A 231 -14.49 15.55 -13.84
CA GLU A 231 -15.92 15.89 -13.65
C GLU A 231 -16.88 15.15 -14.60
N LEU A 232 -16.38 14.69 -15.75
CA LEU A 232 -17.18 13.98 -16.74
C LEU A 232 -17.02 12.46 -16.70
N GLU A 233 -16.13 11.95 -15.82
CA GLU A 233 -15.79 10.53 -15.68
C GLU A 233 -15.37 9.85 -17.02
N ASP A 234 -15.05 10.66 -18.03
CA ASP A 234 -14.74 10.22 -19.39
C ASP A 234 -13.38 9.53 -19.53
N HIS A 235 -12.52 9.61 -18.50
CA HIS A 235 -11.30 8.81 -18.44
C HIS A 235 -11.60 7.39 -17.98
N TYR A 236 -12.41 7.22 -16.94
CA TYR A 236 -12.80 5.90 -16.41
C TYR A 236 -13.53 5.06 -17.48
N TYR A 237 -14.49 5.65 -18.17
CA TYR A 237 -15.26 5.00 -19.24
C TYR A 237 -14.59 5.08 -20.63
N GLY A 238 -13.41 5.70 -20.73
CA GLY A 238 -12.66 5.87 -21.96
C GLY A 238 -11.86 4.65 -22.37
N SER A 239 -11.47 4.59 -23.63
CA SER A 239 -10.51 3.58 -24.10
C SER A 239 -9.09 3.88 -23.58
N ILE A 240 -8.31 2.81 -23.34
CA ILE A 240 -6.90 2.95 -22.96
C ILE A 240 -6.11 3.51 -24.15
N LYS A 241 -5.38 4.60 -23.93
CA LYS A 241 -4.58 5.25 -24.96
C LYS A 241 -3.49 4.32 -25.51
N PRO A 242 -3.15 4.34 -26.79
CA PRO A 242 -2.25 3.37 -27.43
C PRO A 242 -0.88 3.22 -26.74
N ARG A 243 -0.27 4.32 -26.31
CA ARG A 243 1.03 4.30 -25.62
C ARG A 243 0.93 3.65 -24.23
N VAL A 244 -0.16 3.91 -23.52
CA VAL A 244 -0.48 3.27 -22.24
C VAL A 244 -0.79 1.80 -22.43
N ALA A 245 -1.56 1.44 -23.46
CA ALA A 245 -1.85 0.04 -23.79
C ALA A 245 -0.57 -0.77 -24.10
N SER A 246 0.40 -0.15 -24.78
CA SER A 246 1.70 -0.77 -25.05
C SER A 246 2.50 -1.01 -23.78
N PHE A 247 2.54 -0.04 -22.89
CA PHE A 247 3.13 -0.18 -21.54
C PHE A 247 2.45 -1.31 -20.76
N MET A 248 1.11 -1.29 -20.66
CA MET A 248 0.35 -2.30 -19.92
C MET A 248 0.55 -3.71 -20.49
N LYS A 249 0.68 -3.84 -21.82
CA LYS A 249 0.95 -5.14 -22.47
C LYS A 249 2.33 -5.69 -22.11
N GLU A 250 3.37 -4.85 -22.08
CA GLU A 250 4.70 -5.28 -21.70
C GLU A 250 4.75 -5.62 -20.20
N LEU A 251 4.09 -4.81 -19.36
CA LEU A 251 3.98 -5.06 -17.92
C LEU A 251 3.32 -6.40 -17.64
N ASP A 252 2.16 -6.69 -18.23
CA ASP A 252 1.49 -7.99 -18.07
C ASP A 252 2.42 -9.15 -18.46
N SER A 253 3.11 -9.01 -19.60
CA SER A 253 4.01 -10.05 -20.09
C SER A 253 5.15 -10.35 -19.12
N GLU A 254 5.79 -9.33 -18.57
CA GLU A 254 6.87 -9.52 -17.59
C GLU A 254 6.36 -10.03 -16.24
N LEU A 255 5.21 -9.56 -15.78
CA LEU A 255 4.56 -10.06 -14.56
C LEU A 255 4.20 -11.55 -14.69
N TRP A 256 3.60 -11.96 -15.81
CA TRP A 256 3.28 -13.38 -16.03
C TRP A 256 4.55 -14.26 -16.08
N ARG A 257 5.63 -13.79 -16.69
CA ARG A 257 6.92 -14.50 -16.69
C ARG A 257 7.48 -14.70 -15.28
N MET A 258 7.20 -13.75 -14.38
CA MET A 258 7.56 -13.82 -12.95
C MET A 258 6.51 -14.54 -12.09
N GLY A 259 5.51 -15.17 -12.69
CA GLY A 259 4.49 -15.94 -11.98
C GLY A 259 3.47 -15.10 -11.23
N VAL A 260 3.33 -13.81 -11.56
CA VAL A 260 2.32 -12.92 -11.00
C VAL A 260 1.07 -12.96 -11.86
N TYR A 261 -0.06 -13.34 -11.26
CA TYR A 261 -1.36 -13.38 -11.94
C TYR A 261 -1.97 -11.98 -12.09
N ALA A 262 -1.32 -11.09 -12.86
CA ALA A 262 -1.90 -9.82 -13.27
C ALA A 262 -3.13 -10.08 -14.15
N LYS A 263 -4.33 -9.69 -13.70
CA LYS A 263 -5.58 -10.09 -14.33
C LYS A 263 -6.38 -8.95 -14.90
N THR A 264 -6.54 -7.87 -14.17
CA THR A 264 -7.41 -6.76 -14.55
C THR A 264 -6.60 -5.48 -14.66
N LYS A 265 -6.86 -4.72 -15.71
CA LYS A 265 -6.28 -3.38 -15.92
C LYS A 265 -7.31 -2.48 -16.56
N HIS A 266 -7.40 -1.25 -16.09
CA HIS A 266 -8.32 -0.24 -16.64
C HIS A 266 -7.85 1.17 -16.30
N ASN A 267 -8.54 2.16 -16.87
CA ASN A 267 -8.40 3.55 -16.48
C ASN A 267 -9.15 3.82 -15.18
N GLU A 268 -8.60 4.70 -14.34
CA GLU A 268 -9.25 5.22 -13.15
C GLU A 268 -9.92 6.58 -13.39
N ALA A 269 -10.61 7.12 -12.37
CA ALA A 269 -11.41 8.33 -12.49
C ALA A 269 -10.58 9.57 -12.86
N ALA A 270 -9.40 9.74 -12.25
CA ALA A 270 -8.55 10.89 -12.55
C ALA A 270 -7.86 10.75 -13.92
N PRO A 271 -7.69 11.85 -14.68
CA PRO A 271 -6.89 11.83 -15.90
C PRO A 271 -5.48 11.29 -15.62
N ALA A 272 -4.98 10.46 -16.53
CA ALA A 272 -3.69 9.77 -16.43
C ALA A 272 -3.57 8.73 -15.30
N GLN A 273 -4.66 8.40 -14.60
CA GLN A 273 -4.68 7.37 -13.56
C GLN A 273 -5.16 6.03 -14.11
N HIS A 274 -4.57 4.95 -13.62
CA HIS A 274 -4.86 3.57 -14.03
C HIS A 274 -4.79 2.64 -12.83
N GLU A 275 -5.35 1.43 -13.00
CA GLU A 275 -5.29 0.36 -11.99
C GLU A 275 -4.83 -0.96 -12.61
N LEU A 276 -4.13 -1.74 -11.80
CA LEU A 276 -3.79 -3.14 -12.04
C LEU A 276 -4.23 -3.97 -10.84
N ALA A 277 -5.07 -4.98 -11.08
CA ALA A 277 -5.47 -5.94 -10.05
C ALA A 277 -4.91 -7.33 -10.33
N CYS A 278 -4.34 -7.97 -9.30
CA CYS A 278 -3.82 -9.33 -9.33
C CYS A 278 -4.79 -10.30 -8.67
N ILE A 279 -4.76 -11.57 -9.10
CA ILE A 279 -5.42 -12.65 -8.36
C ILE A 279 -4.74 -12.79 -7.00
N TYR A 280 -5.52 -13.11 -5.98
CA TYR A 280 -5.02 -13.29 -4.62
C TYR A 280 -4.06 -14.49 -4.50
N GLU A 281 -3.11 -14.34 -3.58
CA GLU A 281 -2.15 -15.35 -3.14
C GLU A 281 -2.04 -15.36 -1.61
N SER A 282 -1.26 -16.28 -1.05
CA SER A 282 -0.90 -16.20 0.36
C SER A 282 -0.29 -14.82 0.67
N SER A 283 -0.61 -14.23 1.80
CA SER A 283 -0.25 -12.84 2.10
C SER A 283 1.26 -12.58 2.03
N ASN A 284 2.10 -13.59 2.29
CA ASN A 284 3.56 -13.50 2.11
C ASN A 284 3.96 -13.37 0.64
N ILE A 285 3.47 -14.28 -0.22
CA ILE A 285 3.74 -14.25 -1.66
C ILE A 285 3.15 -12.98 -2.29
N ALA A 286 1.91 -12.62 -1.92
CA ALA A 286 1.26 -11.42 -2.41
C ALA A 286 2.04 -10.14 -2.07
N ALA A 287 2.66 -10.07 -0.86
CA ALA A 287 3.49 -8.94 -0.48
C ALA A 287 4.76 -8.86 -1.35
N ASP A 288 5.43 -9.97 -1.60
CA ASP A 288 6.59 -10.00 -2.49
C ASP A 288 6.21 -9.64 -3.93
N GLN A 289 5.12 -10.23 -4.45
CA GLN A 289 4.62 -9.94 -5.80
C GLN A 289 4.25 -8.47 -5.98
N ASN A 290 3.66 -7.83 -4.98
CA ASN A 290 3.32 -6.41 -5.07
C ASN A 290 4.57 -5.51 -5.13
N GLN A 291 5.68 -5.88 -4.46
CA GLN A 291 6.95 -5.17 -4.61
C GLN A 291 7.50 -5.32 -6.04
N ILE A 292 7.42 -6.52 -6.62
CA ILE A 292 7.81 -6.78 -8.02
C ILE A 292 6.95 -5.95 -8.98
N VAL A 293 5.64 -5.89 -8.76
CA VAL A 293 4.69 -5.08 -9.56
C VAL A 293 5.11 -3.61 -9.55
N MET A 294 5.35 -3.03 -8.36
CA MET A 294 5.74 -1.62 -8.25
C MET A 294 7.07 -1.31 -8.91
N ASP A 295 8.04 -2.20 -8.83
CA ASP A 295 9.35 -2.06 -9.45
C ASP A 295 9.25 -2.15 -10.98
N LEU A 296 8.56 -3.16 -11.52
CA LEU A 296 8.34 -3.31 -12.94
C LEU A 296 7.52 -2.17 -13.55
N MET A 297 6.51 -1.66 -12.84
CA MET A 297 5.75 -0.49 -13.30
C MET A 297 6.66 0.71 -13.58
N LYS A 298 7.60 0.99 -12.68
CA LYS A 298 8.55 2.10 -12.87
C LYS A 298 9.53 1.85 -14.01
N SER A 299 10.16 0.67 -14.04
CA SER A 299 11.18 0.35 -15.03
C SER A 299 10.61 0.27 -16.45
N ILE A 300 9.45 -0.37 -16.62
CA ILE A 300 8.78 -0.51 -17.93
C ILE A 300 8.21 0.83 -18.41
N ALA A 301 7.63 1.65 -17.51
CA ALA A 301 7.18 3.00 -17.88
C ALA A 301 8.31 3.79 -18.55
N GLY A 302 9.52 3.68 -18.01
CA GLY A 302 10.72 4.29 -18.56
C GLY A 302 11.02 3.90 -20.01
N LYS A 303 10.84 2.63 -20.37
CA LYS A 303 11.03 2.13 -21.75
C LYS A 303 10.03 2.72 -22.74
N HIS A 304 8.83 3.09 -22.26
CA HIS A 304 7.79 3.71 -23.07
C HIS A 304 7.82 5.25 -23.04
N GLY A 305 8.89 5.87 -22.50
CA GLY A 305 9.00 7.32 -22.35
C GLY A 305 7.94 7.89 -21.40
N LEU A 306 7.45 7.07 -20.46
CA LEU A 306 6.51 7.42 -19.43
C LEU A 306 7.21 7.41 -18.05
N VAL A 307 6.56 8.01 -17.06
CA VAL A 307 6.92 7.89 -15.65
C VAL A 307 5.71 7.39 -14.89
N CYS A 308 5.90 6.34 -14.09
CA CYS A 308 4.88 5.80 -13.20
C CYS A 308 5.00 6.45 -11.82
N LEU A 309 3.96 7.17 -11.41
CA LEU A 309 3.87 7.79 -10.09
C LEU A 309 3.05 6.87 -9.18
N LEU A 310 3.67 6.42 -8.09
CA LEU A 310 3.05 5.58 -7.06
C LEU A 310 2.73 6.39 -5.78
N HIS A 311 2.91 7.71 -5.79
CA HIS A 311 2.55 8.56 -4.67
C HIS A 311 1.02 8.57 -4.47
N GLU A 312 0.56 8.64 -3.22
CA GLU A 312 -0.86 8.57 -2.87
C GLU A 312 -1.67 9.77 -3.37
N LYS A 313 -1.04 10.94 -3.50
CA LYS A 313 -1.68 12.19 -3.96
C LYS A 313 -0.72 13.01 -4.82
N PRO A 314 -0.41 12.58 -6.05
CA PRO A 314 0.52 13.32 -6.90
C PRO A 314 -0.02 14.70 -7.31
N PHE A 315 -1.35 14.83 -7.42
CA PHE A 315 -2.05 16.03 -7.87
C PHE A 315 -3.18 16.38 -6.91
N ALA A 316 -3.20 17.59 -6.39
CA ALA A 316 -4.15 18.02 -5.35
C ALA A 316 -5.62 18.04 -5.82
N SER A 317 -5.87 18.39 -7.07
CA SER A 317 -7.22 18.68 -7.58
C SER A 317 -8.00 17.48 -8.12
N VAL A 318 -7.39 16.30 -8.17
CA VAL A 318 -8.00 15.06 -8.67
C VAL A 318 -7.87 13.94 -7.64
N SER A 319 -8.51 12.78 -7.87
CA SER A 319 -8.43 11.60 -6.99
C SER A 319 -6.98 11.19 -6.75
N GLY A 320 -6.71 10.68 -5.57
CA GLY A 320 -5.44 10.07 -5.22
C GLY A 320 -5.40 8.58 -5.58
N SER A 321 -4.23 7.95 -5.43
CA SER A 321 -4.03 6.53 -5.69
C SER A 321 -3.91 5.74 -4.40
N GLY A 322 -4.70 4.70 -4.31
CA GLY A 322 -4.68 3.71 -3.24
C GLY A 322 -4.18 2.35 -3.70
N LYS A 323 -4.36 1.42 -2.80
CA LYS A 323 -4.10 0.00 -3.02
C LYS A 323 -5.11 -0.77 -2.19
N HIS A 324 -6.23 -1.16 -2.79
CA HIS A 324 -7.22 -1.93 -2.06
C HIS A 324 -6.65 -3.29 -1.68
N ASN A 325 -6.67 -3.59 -0.39
CA ASN A 325 -6.11 -4.81 0.17
C ASN A 325 -7.25 -5.80 0.44
N ASN A 326 -7.51 -6.69 -0.51
CA ASN A 326 -8.53 -7.74 -0.41
C ASN A 326 -7.98 -8.90 0.42
N TRP A 327 -8.36 -8.98 1.69
CA TRP A 327 -7.88 -9.97 2.65
C TRP A 327 -8.94 -11.03 2.94
N SER A 328 -8.53 -12.29 3.00
CA SER A 328 -9.37 -13.43 3.36
C SER A 328 -8.57 -14.50 4.08
N LEU A 329 -9.23 -15.59 4.51
CA LEU A 329 -8.61 -16.77 5.11
C LEU A 329 -8.96 -18.00 4.29
N SER A 330 -7.95 -18.83 4.03
CA SER A 330 -8.11 -20.09 3.30
C SER A 330 -7.46 -21.24 4.05
N THR A 331 -8.02 -22.43 3.94
CA THR A 331 -7.34 -23.67 4.34
C THR A 331 -6.22 -24.00 3.36
N GLU A 332 -5.30 -24.89 3.71
CA GLU A 332 -4.26 -25.39 2.79
C GLU A 332 -4.82 -26.12 1.56
N THR A 333 -6.10 -26.51 1.60
CA THR A 333 -6.81 -27.15 0.47
C THR A 333 -7.53 -26.14 -0.41
N GLY A 334 -7.49 -24.84 -0.07
CA GLY A 334 -8.10 -23.76 -0.84
C GLY A 334 -9.55 -23.44 -0.47
N GLU A 335 -10.11 -24.03 0.61
CA GLU A 335 -11.44 -23.66 1.10
C GLU A 335 -11.37 -22.27 1.74
N ASN A 336 -12.21 -21.34 1.28
CA ASN A 336 -12.32 -19.99 1.86
C ASN A 336 -13.20 -20.04 3.11
N ILE A 337 -12.65 -19.59 4.25
CA ILE A 337 -13.33 -19.57 5.55
C ILE A 337 -14.45 -18.51 5.59
N PHE A 338 -14.31 -17.43 4.83
CA PHE A 338 -15.31 -16.37 4.72
C PHE A 338 -16.34 -16.61 3.62
N GLU A 339 -16.44 -17.84 3.08
CA GLU A 339 -17.54 -18.21 2.18
C GLU A 339 -18.83 -18.36 3.00
N PRO A 340 -19.82 -17.44 2.84
CA PRO A 340 -21.03 -17.47 3.66
C PRO A 340 -21.95 -18.65 3.33
N GLY A 341 -21.84 -19.20 2.12
CA GLY A 341 -22.74 -20.24 1.61
C GLY A 341 -24.11 -19.69 1.20
N ALA A 342 -25.03 -20.61 0.87
CA ALA A 342 -26.38 -20.25 0.42
C ALA A 342 -27.26 -19.67 1.54
N THR A 343 -27.02 -20.04 2.79
CA THR A 343 -27.75 -19.60 3.98
C THR A 343 -26.75 -19.09 5.04
N PRO A 344 -26.28 -17.83 4.94
CA PRO A 344 -25.28 -17.28 5.88
C PRO A 344 -25.72 -17.35 7.34
N VAL A 345 -27.03 -17.20 7.63
CA VAL A 345 -27.59 -17.25 8.99
C VAL A 345 -27.39 -18.61 9.67
N ASP A 346 -27.36 -19.71 8.89
CA ASP A 346 -27.16 -21.06 9.40
C ASP A 346 -25.68 -21.45 9.49
N ASN A 347 -24.77 -20.63 8.91
CA ASN A 347 -23.33 -20.89 8.92
C ASN A 347 -22.66 -20.29 10.16
N ALA A 348 -22.82 -20.96 11.29
CA ALA A 348 -22.30 -20.51 12.59
C ALA A 348 -20.78 -20.35 12.59
N ARG A 349 -20.04 -21.16 11.83
CA ARG A 349 -18.57 -21.03 11.65
C ARG A 349 -18.23 -19.72 10.96
N PHE A 350 -18.91 -19.42 9.85
CA PHE A 350 -18.73 -18.15 9.12
C PHE A 350 -19.05 -16.95 10.03
N LEU A 351 -20.17 -16.99 10.75
CA LEU A 351 -20.59 -15.90 11.65
C LEU A 351 -19.58 -15.67 12.77
N LEU A 352 -18.98 -16.72 13.32
CA LEU A 352 -17.93 -16.58 14.35
C LEU A 352 -16.69 -15.88 13.78
N PHE A 353 -16.19 -16.30 12.63
CA PHE A 353 -15.04 -15.65 12.00
C PHE A 353 -15.35 -14.21 11.57
N LEU A 354 -16.55 -13.96 11.05
CA LEU A 354 -17.03 -12.61 10.71
C LEU A 354 -16.99 -11.70 11.94
N MET A 355 -17.57 -12.16 13.06
CA MET A 355 -17.59 -11.39 14.31
C MET A 355 -16.22 -11.21 14.91
N ALA A 356 -15.32 -12.17 14.76
CA ALA A 356 -13.92 -12.01 15.20
C ALA A 356 -13.23 -10.86 14.45
N VAL A 357 -13.45 -10.73 13.14
CA VAL A 357 -12.90 -9.60 12.35
C VAL A 357 -13.53 -8.28 12.79
N ILE A 358 -14.86 -8.20 12.93
CA ILE A 358 -15.55 -6.97 13.33
C ILE A 358 -15.06 -6.52 14.71
N SER A 359 -14.97 -7.44 15.67
CA SER A 359 -14.49 -7.16 17.02
C SER A 359 -13.04 -6.70 17.03
N ALA A 360 -12.18 -7.36 16.24
CA ALA A 360 -10.78 -6.99 16.09
C ALA A 360 -10.61 -5.58 15.51
N VAL A 361 -11.37 -5.25 14.48
CA VAL A 361 -11.36 -3.92 13.85
C VAL A 361 -11.82 -2.85 14.83
N ASP A 362 -12.90 -3.09 15.58
CA ASP A 362 -13.40 -2.13 16.56
C ASP A 362 -12.43 -1.88 17.72
N LYS A 363 -11.81 -2.92 18.25
CA LYS A 363 -10.84 -2.82 19.37
C LYS A 363 -9.53 -2.16 18.96
N HIS A 364 -9.12 -2.31 17.68
CA HIS A 364 -7.78 -1.93 17.21
C HIS A 364 -7.80 -0.97 16.01
N GLN A 365 -8.77 -0.03 15.98
CA GLN A 365 -8.85 1.03 14.96
C GLN A 365 -7.53 1.81 14.84
N ASP A 366 -6.87 2.08 15.97
CA ASP A 366 -5.57 2.75 16.05
C ASP A 366 -4.47 1.99 15.28
N LEU A 367 -4.37 0.67 15.46
CA LEU A 367 -3.39 -0.15 14.74
C LEU A 367 -3.67 -0.21 13.24
N LEU A 368 -4.93 -0.29 12.84
CA LEU A 368 -5.29 -0.25 11.41
C LEU A 368 -4.92 1.11 10.81
N ARG A 369 -5.15 2.22 11.51
CA ARG A 369 -4.72 3.55 11.03
C ARG A 369 -3.19 3.66 10.97
N ILE A 370 -2.47 3.13 11.95
CA ILE A 370 -1.00 3.06 11.96
C ILE A 370 -0.50 2.29 10.73
N SER A 371 -1.16 1.20 10.35
CA SER A 371 -0.73 0.32 9.26
C SER A 371 -0.66 1.03 7.89
N VAL A 372 -1.36 2.13 7.75
CA VAL A 372 -1.48 2.92 6.53
C VAL A 372 -0.94 4.35 6.70
N ALA A 373 -0.25 4.62 7.80
CA ALA A 373 0.28 5.93 8.14
C ALA A 373 1.51 6.28 7.31
N SER A 374 1.43 7.35 6.52
CA SER A 374 2.54 7.96 5.79
C SER A 374 2.19 9.41 5.44
N ALA A 375 3.20 10.25 5.20
CA ALA A 375 2.99 11.65 4.78
C ALA A 375 2.15 11.72 3.49
N GLY A 376 2.47 10.87 2.50
CA GLY A 376 1.71 10.81 1.24
C GLY A 376 0.25 10.42 1.45
N ASN A 377 -0.03 9.43 2.30
CA ASN A 377 -1.39 8.95 2.54
C ASN A 377 -2.23 9.92 3.39
N ASP A 378 -1.61 10.75 4.22
CA ASP A 378 -2.31 11.82 4.95
C ASP A 378 -2.93 12.84 3.99
N HIS A 379 -2.30 13.10 2.82
CA HIS A 379 -2.88 13.93 1.76
C HIS A 379 -4.05 13.27 1.02
N ARG A 380 -4.10 11.92 1.00
CA ARG A 380 -5.15 11.15 0.30
C ARG A 380 -6.37 10.92 1.17
N LEU A 381 -6.18 10.48 2.43
CA LEU A 381 -7.28 10.10 3.31
C LEU A 381 -8.21 11.28 3.62
N GLY A 382 -9.51 11.08 3.38
CA GLY A 382 -10.53 12.11 3.54
C GLY A 382 -10.59 13.16 2.42
N ALA A 383 -9.75 13.04 1.40
CA ALA A 383 -9.83 13.82 0.15
C ALA A 383 -10.77 13.15 -0.86
N SER A 384 -10.78 13.64 -2.12
CA SER A 384 -11.64 13.11 -3.19
C SER A 384 -11.49 11.60 -3.34
N GLU A 385 -12.60 10.87 -3.26
CA GLU A 385 -12.74 9.42 -3.45
C GLU A 385 -11.88 8.54 -2.53
N ALA A 386 -11.45 9.04 -1.38
CA ALA A 386 -10.75 8.28 -0.37
C ALA A 386 -11.48 8.33 0.99
N PRO A 387 -11.51 7.20 1.75
CA PRO A 387 -12.16 7.17 3.05
C PRO A 387 -11.47 8.12 4.02
N PRO A 388 -12.22 8.67 5.01
CA PRO A 388 -11.61 9.47 6.08
C PRO A 388 -10.73 8.60 6.98
N ALA A 389 -9.93 9.26 7.86
CA ALA A 389 -9.07 8.59 8.83
C ALA A 389 -9.86 7.97 10.03
N ILE A 390 -11.09 7.55 9.78
CA ILE A 390 -12.00 6.88 10.72
C ILE A 390 -12.26 5.50 10.16
N VAL A 391 -11.95 4.46 10.93
CA VAL A 391 -12.22 3.07 10.52
C VAL A 391 -13.68 2.74 10.83
N SER A 392 -14.42 2.26 9.82
CA SER A 392 -15.75 1.67 9.94
C SER A 392 -15.85 0.43 9.06
N VAL A 393 -16.78 -0.47 9.36
CA VAL A 393 -17.00 -1.71 8.63
C VAL A 393 -18.32 -1.66 7.89
N TYR A 394 -18.30 -2.00 6.60
CA TYR A 394 -19.49 -2.23 5.79
C TYR A 394 -19.73 -3.72 5.58
N LEU A 395 -20.95 -4.18 5.81
CA LEU A 395 -21.32 -5.59 5.67
C LEU A 395 -22.40 -5.83 4.60
N GLY A 396 -23.24 -4.83 4.35
CA GLY A 396 -24.42 -4.92 3.52
C GLY A 396 -25.67 -5.39 4.27
N GLU A 397 -26.82 -5.14 3.66
CA GLU A 397 -28.15 -5.28 4.30
C GLU A 397 -28.41 -6.70 4.85
N GLU A 398 -28.04 -7.75 4.11
CA GLU A 398 -28.29 -9.14 4.52
C GLU A 398 -27.55 -9.48 5.81
N LEU A 399 -26.22 -9.22 5.87
CA LEU A 399 -25.43 -9.53 7.05
C LEU A 399 -25.77 -8.64 8.24
N GLU A 400 -26.08 -7.36 8.02
CA GLU A 400 -26.55 -6.47 9.08
C GLU A 400 -27.86 -6.97 9.66
N GLY A 401 -28.83 -7.38 8.82
CA GLY A 401 -30.10 -7.97 9.26
C GLY A 401 -29.91 -9.28 10.05
N ILE A 402 -28.93 -10.12 9.66
CA ILE A 402 -28.58 -11.34 10.40
C ILE A 402 -28.01 -10.97 11.79
N LEU A 403 -27.10 -10.00 11.86
CA LEU A 403 -26.52 -9.56 13.14
C LEU A 403 -27.59 -8.94 14.06
N ASP A 404 -28.53 -8.18 13.51
CA ASP A 404 -29.66 -7.63 14.26
C ASP A 404 -30.57 -8.73 14.82
N SER A 405 -30.79 -9.81 14.06
CA SER A 405 -31.56 -10.96 14.53
C SER A 405 -30.83 -11.71 15.67
N ILE A 406 -29.50 -11.85 15.58
CA ILE A 406 -28.67 -12.45 16.65
C ILE A 406 -28.74 -11.60 17.93
N GLU A 407 -28.64 -10.28 17.82
CA GLU A 407 -28.72 -9.36 18.96
C GLU A 407 -30.09 -9.44 19.66
N SER A 408 -31.18 -9.37 18.87
CA SER A 408 -32.54 -9.34 19.39
C SER A 408 -33.09 -10.72 19.78
N GLY A 409 -32.47 -11.81 19.30
CA GLY A 409 -32.98 -13.17 19.43
C GLY A 409 -34.19 -13.47 18.50
N ALA A 410 -34.46 -12.62 17.53
CA ALA A 410 -35.53 -12.81 16.53
C ALA A 410 -35.07 -13.76 15.41
N SER A 411 -36.01 -14.39 14.71
CA SER A 411 -35.71 -15.19 13.52
C SER A 411 -35.40 -14.26 12.33
N TYR A 412 -34.34 -14.50 11.61
CA TYR A 412 -34.05 -13.83 10.35
C TYR A 412 -34.81 -14.47 9.20
N HIS A 413 -35.51 -13.65 8.44
CA HIS A 413 -36.20 -14.08 7.23
C HIS A 413 -35.55 -13.40 6.02
N ARG A 414 -34.95 -14.21 5.15
CA ARG A 414 -34.34 -13.71 3.91
C ARG A 414 -35.42 -13.17 2.98
N GLU A 415 -35.30 -11.93 2.53
CA GLU A 415 -35.99 -11.46 1.34
C GLU A 415 -35.44 -12.18 0.12
N SER A 416 -36.31 -12.67 -0.78
CA SER A 416 -35.88 -13.43 -1.96
C SER A 416 -34.93 -12.60 -2.83
N THR A 417 -33.80 -13.19 -3.24
CA THR A 417 -32.92 -12.60 -4.25
C THR A 417 -33.71 -12.39 -5.54
N ALA A 418 -34.00 -11.13 -5.88
CA ALA A 418 -34.69 -10.78 -7.10
C ALA A 418 -33.76 -10.98 -8.31
N GLU A 419 -34.24 -11.68 -9.33
CA GLU A 419 -33.61 -11.64 -10.65
C GLU A 419 -33.77 -10.26 -11.25
N LEU A 420 -32.66 -9.68 -11.71
CA LEU A 420 -32.68 -8.45 -12.49
C LEU A 420 -33.16 -8.74 -13.92
N ASN A 421 -34.38 -8.31 -14.20
CA ASN A 421 -34.90 -8.32 -15.55
C ASN A 421 -34.72 -6.92 -16.17
N VAL A 422 -33.75 -6.83 -17.09
CA VAL A 422 -33.45 -5.57 -17.79
C VAL A 422 -34.49 -5.21 -18.85
N GLY A 423 -35.52 -6.06 -19.04
CA GLY A 423 -36.60 -5.81 -20.01
C GLY A 423 -36.21 -6.04 -21.47
N ILE A 424 -35.05 -6.61 -21.74
CA ILE A 424 -34.55 -6.90 -23.09
C ILE A 424 -34.50 -8.43 -23.29
N PRO A 425 -35.36 -9.01 -24.17
CA PRO A 425 -35.50 -10.48 -24.26
C PRO A 425 -34.25 -11.26 -24.63
N VAL A 426 -33.27 -10.63 -25.29
CA VAL A 426 -32.02 -11.29 -25.72
C VAL A 426 -30.96 -11.29 -24.62
N LEU A 427 -31.14 -10.56 -23.51
CA LEU A 427 -30.20 -10.57 -22.40
C LEU A 427 -30.56 -11.73 -21.45
N PRO A 428 -29.56 -12.52 -21.01
CA PRO A 428 -29.79 -13.53 -20.00
C PRO A 428 -30.23 -12.90 -18.69
N PRO A 429 -31.05 -13.58 -17.87
CA PRO A 429 -31.37 -13.11 -16.55
C PRO A 429 -30.11 -12.97 -15.70
N ILE A 430 -29.99 -11.85 -14.99
CA ILE A 430 -28.86 -11.56 -14.11
C ILE A 430 -29.33 -11.78 -12.68
N GLN A 431 -28.66 -12.65 -11.94
CA GLN A 431 -28.88 -12.75 -10.50
C GLN A 431 -28.30 -11.51 -9.82
N LYS A 432 -29.14 -10.84 -9.05
CA LYS A 432 -28.71 -9.71 -8.23
C LYS A 432 -27.90 -10.24 -7.04
N ASP A 433 -26.72 -9.64 -6.81
CA ASP A 433 -25.98 -9.89 -5.57
C ASP A 433 -26.83 -9.47 -4.36
N SER A 434 -26.64 -10.13 -3.22
CA SER A 434 -27.39 -9.88 -2.00
C SER A 434 -27.22 -8.47 -1.44
N THR A 435 -26.09 -7.81 -1.78
CA THR A 435 -25.75 -6.46 -1.32
C THR A 435 -25.04 -5.67 -2.40
N ASP A 436 -25.25 -4.34 -2.42
CA ASP A 436 -24.43 -3.41 -3.20
C ASP A 436 -23.09 -3.15 -2.49
N ARG A 437 -22.10 -2.63 -3.23
CA ARG A 437 -20.80 -2.23 -2.66
C ARG A 437 -20.85 -0.78 -2.19
N ASN A 438 -20.56 -0.53 -0.92
CA ASN A 438 -20.34 0.83 -0.44
C ASN A 438 -18.89 1.25 -0.73
N ARG A 439 -18.68 1.98 -1.84
CA ARG A 439 -17.37 2.47 -2.25
C ARG A 439 -16.70 3.45 -1.28
N THR A 440 -17.48 4.03 -0.35
CA THR A 440 -16.97 5.02 0.61
C THR A 440 -16.45 4.39 1.91
N SER A 441 -16.72 3.11 2.15
CA SER A 441 -16.32 2.43 3.37
C SER A 441 -14.82 2.14 3.38
N PRO A 442 -14.11 2.42 4.48
CA PRO A 442 -12.67 2.11 4.62
C PRO A 442 -12.38 0.60 4.77
N PHE A 443 -13.33 -0.18 5.29
CA PHE A 443 -13.21 -1.61 5.50
C PHE A 443 -14.55 -2.28 5.17
N ALA A 444 -14.61 -3.06 4.09
CA ALA A 444 -15.85 -3.62 3.59
C ALA A 444 -15.77 -5.13 3.42
N PHE A 445 -16.85 -5.85 3.80
CA PHE A 445 -17.01 -7.24 3.42
C PHE A 445 -17.62 -7.30 2.01
N THR A 446 -16.95 -8.02 1.09
CA THR A 446 -17.32 -8.07 -0.33
C THR A 446 -17.58 -9.49 -0.80
N GLY A 447 -18.50 -10.19 -0.10
CA GLY A 447 -19.00 -11.52 -0.43
C GLY A 447 -18.24 -12.67 0.24
N ASN A 448 -16.91 -12.73 0.14
CA ASN A 448 -16.09 -13.78 0.76
C ASN A 448 -14.70 -13.30 1.19
N LYS A 449 -14.53 -11.99 1.34
CA LYS A 449 -13.29 -11.33 1.74
C LYS A 449 -13.58 -9.96 2.31
N PHE A 450 -12.61 -9.41 3.02
CA PHE A 450 -12.61 -8.03 3.49
C PHE A 450 -11.69 -7.18 2.62
N GLU A 451 -12.16 -6.03 2.20
CA GLU A 451 -11.44 -5.06 1.41
C GLU A 451 -11.05 -3.87 2.29
N PHE A 452 -9.76 -3.70 2.54
CA PHE A 452 -9.22 -2.57 3.29
C PHE A 452 -8.70 -1.50 2.33
N ARG A 453 -9.43 -0.39 2.20
CA ARG A 453 -9.25 0.65 1.19
C ARG A 453 -8.35 1.82 1.60
N MET A 454 -7.92 1.87 2.85
CA MET A 454 -7.09 2.97 3.36
C MET A 454 -5.61 2.86 2.97
N VAL A 455 -5.17 1.76 2.40
CA VAL A 455 -3.76 1.53 2.03
C VAL A 455 -3.35 2.45 0.89
N GLY A 456 -2.23 3.15 1.04
CA GLY A 456 -1.70 4.04 0.01
C GLY A 456 -1.01 3.29 -1.14
N SER A 457 -0.97 3.90 -2.31
CA SER A 457 -0.41 3.29 -3.53
C SER A 457 1.08 2.92 -3.38
N SER A 458 1.88 3.71 -2.69
CA SER A 458 3.31 3.43 -2.46
C SER A 458 3.56 2.44 -1.31
N ALA A 459 2.52 2.11 -0.52
CA ALA A 459 2.67 1.32 0.69
C ALA A 459 3.05 -0.14 0.40
N ASN A 460 3.80 -0.74 1.33
CA ASN A 460 4.02 -2.17 1.37
C ASN A 460 2.84 -2.86 2.06
N ILE A 461 2.19 -3.80 1.37
CA ILE A 461 1.02 -4.50 1.92
C ILE A 461 1.33 -5.45 3.08
N GLY A 462 2.59 -5.77 3.33
CA GLY A 462 2.99 -6.50 4.54
C GLY A 462 2.57 -5.79 5.83
N CYS A 463 2.59 -4.44 5.84
CA CYS A 463 2.22 -3.65 7.02
C CYS A 463 0.74 -3.82 7.42
N PRO A 464 -0.25 -3.54 6.57
CA PRO A 464 -1.65 -3.74 6.94
C PRO A 464 -1.95 -5.22 7.23
N ASN A 465 -1.32 -6.14 6.50
CA ASN A 465 -1.61 -7.56 6.66
C ASN A 465 -1.08 -8.15 7.97
N PHE A 466 0.14 -7.79 8.43
CA PHE A 466 0.57 -8.30 9.74
C PHE A 466 -0.29 -7.76 10.88
N ILE A 467 -0.81 -6.54 10.76
CA ILE A 467 -1.71 -5.97 11.76
C ILE A 467 -3.07 -6.67 11.72
N ILE A 468 -3.72 -6.80 10.55
CA ILE A 468 -5.00 -7.51 10.42
C ILE A 468 -4.88 -8.94 10.97
N ASN A 469 -3.85 -9.68 10.55
CA ASN A 469 -3.61 -11.04 11.03
C ASN A 469 -3.49 -11.10 12.56
N THR A 470 -2.76 -10.15 13.17
CA THR A 470 -2.50 -10.17 14.61
C THR A 470 -3.75 -9.83 15.43
N ILE A 471 -4.49 -8.79 15.04
CA ILE A 471 -5.71 -8.39 15.76
C ILE A 471 -6.80 -9.45 15.65
N VAL A 472 -6.94 -10.09 14.47
CA VAL A 472 -7.88 -11.19 14.27
C VAL A 472 -7.44 -12.44 15.04
N ALA A 473 -6.14 -12.74 15.11
CA ALA A 473 -5.63 -13.83 15.93
C ALA A 473 -5.96 -13.64 17.42
N ASP A 474 -5.93 -12.40 17.92
CA ASP A 474 -6.25 -12.11 19.32
C ASP A 474 -7.74 -12.34 19.61
N GLU A 475 -8.62 -11.93 18.71
CA GLU A 475 -10.06 -12.19 18.88
C GLU A 475 -10.40 -13.67 18.74
N LEU A 476 -9.83 -14.38 17.76
CA LEU A 476 -10.01 -15.83 17.65
C LEU A 476 -9.50 -16.56 18.89
N LYS A 477 -8.37 -16.09 19.48
CA LYS A 477 -7.89 -16.60 20.75
C LYS A 477 -8.91 -16.38 21.88
N SER A 478 -9.43 -15.17 22.00
CA SER A 478 -10.44 -14.82 23.01
C SER A 478 -11.69 -15.69 22.87
N PHE A 479 -12.16 -15.89 21.63
CA PHE A 479 -13.31 -16.71 21.34
C PHE A 479 -13.05 -18.20 21.64
N ALA A 480 -11.88 -18.72 21.23
CA ALA A 480 -11.49 -20.09 21.54
C ALA A 480 -11.39 -20.33 23.04
N ASP A 481 -10.74 -19.44 23.80
CA ASP A 481 -10.60 -19.55 25.26
C ASP A 481 -11.97 -19.56 25.99
N ARG A 482 -13.00 -18.95 25.42
CA ARG A 482 -14.38 -18.95 25.98
C ARG A 482 -15.18 -20.20 25.63
N LEU A 483 -14.88 -20.82 24.48
CA LEU A 483 -15.67 -21.94 23.94
C LEU A 483 -15.05 -23.31 24.22
N GLU A 484 -13.72 -23.41 24.40
CA GLU A 484 -13.03 -24.66 24.66
C GLU A 484 -13.45 -25.28 26.00
N GLY A 485 -13.70 -26.59 25.99
CA GLY A 485 -14.09 -27.34 27.17
C GLY A 485 -15.55 -27.17 27.61
N ARG A 486 -16.35 -26.41 26.86
CA ARG A 486 -17.79 -26.24 27.14
C ARG A 486 -18.57 -27.46 26.64
N ASN A 487 -19.41 -28.04 27.50
CA ASN A 487 -20.34 -29.12 27.13
C ASN A 487 -21.59 -28.59 26.39
N ASP A 488 -21.90 -27.33 26.56
CA ASP A 488 -23.04 -26.57 26.00
C ASP A 488 -22.57 -25.67 24.83
N PHE A 489 -21.75 -26.19 23.94
CA PHE A 489 -21.07 -25.44 22.87
C PHE A 489 -22.02 -24.53 22.06
N SER A 490 -23.19 -25.04 21.63
CA SER A 490 -24.15 -24.26 20.82
C SER A 490 -24.73 -23.06 21.58
N GLU A 491 -25.03 -23.23 22.87
CA GLU A 491 -25.53 -22.16 23.74
C GLU A 491 -24.44 -21.11 23.99
N ALA A 492 -23.24 -21.58 24.36
CA ALA A 492 -22.07 -20.72 24.59
C ALA A 492 -21.69 -19.92 23.32
N LEU A 493 -21.77 -20.52 22.14
CA LEU A 493 -21.53 -19.85 20.87
C LEU A 493 -22.60 -18.77 20.58
N SER A 494 -23.87 -19.09 20.81
CA SER A 494 -24.97 -18.13 20.61
C SER A 494 -24.85 -16.93 21.56
N GLU A 495 -24.48 -17.18 22.83
CA GLU A 495 -24.21 -16.14 23.82
C GLU A 495 -23.02 -15.27 23.40
N LEU A 496 -21.89 -15.90 23.03
CA LEU A 496 -20.70 -15.21 22.54
C LEU A 496 -21.00 -14.28 21.36
N LEU A 497 -21.70 -14.79 20.36
CA LEU A 497 -22.08 -14.01 19.17
C LEU A 497 -22.98 -12.82 19.55
N ARG A 498 -23.98 -13.04 20.39
CA ARG A 498 -24.91 -11.98 20.84
C ARG A 498 -24.16 -10.87 21.60
N GLU A 499 -23.31 -11.23 22.52
CA GLU A 499 -22.51 -10.27 23.27
C GLU A 499 -21.56 -9.49 22.34
N SER A 500 -20.87 -10.19 21.43
CA SER A 500 -19.94 -9.56 20.48
C SER A 500 -20.64 -8.59 19.54
N VAL A 501 -21.82 -8.94 19.02
CA VAL A 501 -22.63 -8.02 18.20
C VAL A 501 -23.00 -6.78 19.01
N LYS A 502 -23.52 -6.95 20.22
CA LYS A 502 -23.93 -5.83 21.09
C LYS A 502 -22.79 -4.88 21.42
N GLU A 503 -21.58 -5.41 21.66
CA GLU A 503 -20.39 -4.62 22.01
C GLU A 503 -19.80 -3.89 20.80
N HIS A 504 -19.74 -4.56 19.64
CA HIS A 504 -18.94 -4.10 18.50
C HIS A 504 -19.76 -3.56 17.31
N LYS A 505 -21.08 -3.63 17.36
CA LYS A 505 -21.97 -3.10 16.30
C LYS A 505 -21.72 -1.61 15.99
N ARG A 506 -21.22 -0.84 16.95
CA ARG A 506 -20.94 0.59 16.80
C ARG A 506 -20.01 0.91 15.62
N ILE A 507 -19.16 -0.02 15.17
CA ILE A 507 -18.23 0.19 14.07
C ILE A 507 -18.87 -0.07 12.69
N ILE A 508 -20.03 -0.76 12.66
CA ILE A 508 -20.74 -1.08 11.42
C ILE A 508 -21.45 0.18 10.91
N TYR A 509 -21.21 0.53 9.65
CA TYR A 509 -21.79 1.70 9.04
C TYR A 509 -21.98 1.54 7.53
N SER A 510 -23.23 1.69 7.07
CA SER A 510 -23.64 1.50 5.67
C SER A 510 -23.93 2.80 4.92
N GLY A 511 -23.77 3.95 5.58
CA GLY A 511 -23.98 5.26 4.98
C GLY A 511 -22.77 5.80 4.20
N ASN A 512 -22.84 7.08 3.81
CA ASN A 512 -21.78 7.77 3.08
C ASN A 512 -20.66 8.23 4.04
N ASN A 513 -19.52 7.51 4.02
CA ASN A 513 -18.36 7.82 4.85
C ASN A 513 -17.66 9.15 4.49
N TYR A 514 -17.91 9.74 3.31
CA TYR A 514 -17.35 11.02 2.92
C TYR A 514 -18.10 12.22 3.52
N SER A 515 -19.30 12.00 4.08
CA SER A 515 -20.13 13.08 4.60
C SER A 515 -19.57 13.68 5.90
N GLN A 516 -19.81 14.98 6.10
CA GLN A 516 -19.46 15.64 7.35
C GLN A 516 -20.30 15.08 8.52
N THR A 517 -21.54 14.69 8.27
CA THR A 517 -22.42 14.08 9.27
C THR A 517 -21.87 12.75 9.81
N TRP A 518 -21.13 11.99 8.98
CA TRP A 518 -20.45 10.79 9.44
C TRP A 518 -19.38 11.07 10.50
N ARG A 519 -18.59 12.13 10.34
CA ARG A 519 -17.56 12.51 11.34
C ARG A 519 -18.17 12.79 12.71
N GLU A 520 -19.33 13.43 12.72
CA GLU A 520 -20.08 13.73 13.96
C GLU A 520 -20.68 12.45 14.56
N GLU A 521 -21.24 11.60 13.73
CA GLU A 521 -21.80 10.31 14.14
C GLU A 521 -20.73 9.36 14.68
N ALA A 522 -19.59 9.24 14.01
CA ALA A 522 -18.45 8.44 14.45
C ALA A 522 -17.95 8.89 15.85
N LYS A 523 -17.87 10.20 16.07
CA LYS A 523 -17.53 10.75 17.38
C LYS A 523 -18.54 10.36 18.47
N LYS A 524 -19.84 10.40 18.18
CA LYS A 524 -20.90 9.96 19.12
C LYS A 524 -20.81 8.47 19.42
N ARG A 525 -20.42 7.64 18.43
CA ARG A 525 -20.19 6.21 18.60
C ARG A 525 -18.87 5.90 19.32
N GLY A 526 -18.03 6.89 19.62
CA GLY A 526 -16.73 6.72 20.25
C GLY A 526 -15.68 6.08 19.34
N LEU A 527 -15.82 6.23 18.02
CA LEU A 527 -14.81 5.79 17.06
C LEU A 527 -13.63 6.76 16.99
N LEU A 528 -12.44 6.23 16.74
CA LEU A 528 -11.23 7.03 16.64
C LEU A 528 -11.17 7.79 15.31
N ASN A 529 -10.74 9.04 15.38
CA ASN A 529 -10.35 9.83 14.23
C ASN A 529 -8.90 10.28 14.42
N LEU A 530 -7.98 9.71 13.65
CA LEU A 530 -6.54 9.98 13.70
C LEU A 530 -6.11 10.53 12.33
N PRO A 531 -6.34 11.84 12.07
CA PRO A 531 -6.21 12.41 10.74
C PRO A 531 -4.78 12.42 10.22
N SER A 532 -3.78 12.50 11.09
CA SER A 532 -2.37 12.57 10.69
C SER A 532 -1.55 11.37 11.15
N THR A 533 -0.48 11.12 10.43
CA THR A 533 0.51 10.08 10.73
C THR A 533 1.15 10.26 12.11
N PRO A 534 1.63 11.45 12.54
CA PRO A 534 2.19 11.64 13.88
C PRO A 534 1.20 11.27 14.98
N GLU A 535 -0.06 11.70 14.87
CA GLU A 535 -1.12 11.37 15.84
C GLU A 535 -1.39 9.87 15.91
N ALA A 536 -1.40 9.19 14.78
CA ALA A 536 -1.60 7.75 14.73
C ALA A 536 -0.42 6.99 15.37
N LEU A 537 0.83 7.35 15.04
CA LEU A 537 2.02 6.62 15.45
C LEU A 537 2.27 6.66 16.96
N VAL A 538 1.82 7.69 17.66
CA VAL A 538 1.88 7.74 19.13
C VAL A 538 1.12 6.57 19.76
N CYS A 539 0.04 6.10 19.12
CA CYS A 539 -0.75 4.97 19.61
C CYS A 539 -0.01 3.63 19.58
N TYR A 540 1.11 3.50 18.86
CA TYR A 540 1.92 2.28 18.90
C TYR A 540 2.37 1.89 20.30
N HIS A 541 2.64 2.90 21.17
CA HIS A 541 3.10 2.71 22.52
C HIS A 541 1.98 2.43 23.53
N ASN A 542 0.72 2.44 23.11
CA ASN A 542 -0.39 2.09 23.99
C ASN A 542 -0.19 0.69 24.56
N LYS A 543 -0.36 0.54 25.87
CA LYS A 543 -0.13 -0.72 26.60
C LYS A 543 -0.88 -1.90 25.95
N LYS A 544 -2.14 -1.68 25.53
CA LYS A 544 -2.95 -2.70 24.85
C LYS A 544 -2.27 -3.24 23.58
N ASN A 545 -1.62 -2.36 22.80
CA ASN A 545 -0.96 -2.71 21.54
C ASN A 545 0.35 -3.44 21.77
N VAL A 546 1.15 -3.00 22.75
CA VAL A 546 2.39 -3.67 23.15
C VAL A 546 2.08 -5.09 23.65
N GLU A 547 1.08 -5.24 24.53
CA GLU A 547 0.65 -6.54 25.05
C GLU A 547 0.11 -7.47 23.97
N LEU A 548 -0.65 -6.94 23.00
CA LEU A 548 -1.14 -7.68 21.84
C LEU A 548 0.01 -8.34 21.07
N PHE A 549 0.96 -7.54 20.62
CA PHE A 549 2.08 -8.04 19.80
C PHE A 549 2.97 -9.01 20.58
N LYS A 550 3.22 -8.75 21.86
CA LYS A 550 3.98 -9.66 22.74
C LYS A 550 3.27 -11.00 22.95
N ARG A 551 1.95 -10.99 23.17
CA ARG A 551 1.12 -12.19 23.35
C ARG A 551 1.22 -13.13 22.17
N HIS A 552 1.18 -12.58 20.96
CA HIS A 552 1.25 -13.33 19.71
C HIS A 552 2.68 -13.49 19.16
N ARG A 553 3.69 -12.97 19.86
CA ARG A 553 5.11 -13.02 19.47
C ARG A 553 5.37 -12.43 18.07
N VAL A 554 4.57 -11.45 17.65
CA VAL A 554 4.71 -10.78 16.35
C VAL A 554 5.77 -9.70 16.43
N LEU A 555 5.72 -8.85 17.46
CA LEU A 555 6.73 -7.83 17.75
C LEU A 555 7.07 -7.80 19.22
N SER A 556 8.34 -7.59 19.53
CA SER A 556 8.80 -7.24 20.89
C SER A 556 8.53 -5.76 21.16
N GLU A 557 8.60 -5.36 22.42
CA GLU A 557 8.45 -3.94 22.79
C GLU A 557 9.54 -3.06 22.17
N SER A 558 10.78 -3.55 22.09
CA SER A 558 11.89 -2.85 21.43
C SER A 558 11.64 -2.69 19.94
N GLU A 559 11.12 -3.71 19.24
CA GLU A 559 10.75 -3.63 17.83
C GLU A 559 9.61 -2.63 17.59
N ILE A 560 8.61 -2.56 18.47
CA ILE A 560 7.51 -1.59 18.39
C ILE A 560 8.04 -0.16 18.52
N ARG A 561 8.89 0.10 19.53
CA ARG A 561 9.49 1.42 19.75
C ARG A 561 10.33 1.86 18.56
N SER A 562 11.17 0.98 18.06
CA SER A 562 12.01 1.24 16.89
C SER A 562 11.18 1.57 15.65
N ARG A 563 10.10 0.81 15.40
CA ARG A 563 9.21 1.06 14.25
C ARG A 563 8.53 2.41 14.34
N ALA A 564 8.01 2.77 15.51
CA ALA A 564 7.40 4.08 15.73
C ALA A 564 8.40 5.21 15.47
N GLU A 565 9.62 5.10 16.01
CA GLU A 565 10.70 6.07 15.82
C GLU A 565 11.08 6.23 14.34
N ILE A 566 11.29 5.11 13.63
CA ILE A 566 11.63 5.11 12.19
C ILE A 566 10.52 5.78 11.37
N LEU A 567 9.25 5.48 11.66
CA LEU A 567 8.12 6.02 10.90
C LEU A 567 7.91 7.52 11.17
N LEU A 568 8.07 7.97 12.42
CA LEU A 568 8.03 9.40 12.79
C LEU A 568 9.16 10.17 12.13
N GLU A 569 10.38 9.61 12.16
CA GLU A 569 11.53 10.21 11.50
C GLU A 569 11.33 10.30 9.99
N ASN A 570 10.80 9.24 9.36
CA ASN A 570 10.52 9.22 7.93
C ASN A 570 9.46 10.27 7.55
N TYR A 571 8.40 10.43 8.36
CA TYR A 571 7.40 11.47 8.16
C TYR A 571 8.03 12.88 8.21
N ALA A 572 8.82 13.16 9.26
CA ALA A 572 9.48 14.44 9.44
C ALA A 572 10.43 14.78 8.28
N LYS A 573 11.23 13.79 7.85
CA LYS A 573 12.14 13.95 6.71
C LYS A 573 11.41 14.18 5.40
N THR A 574 10.30 13.48 5.15
CA THR A 574 9.51 13.66 3.93
C THR A 574 8.96 15.07 3.83
N VAL A 575 8.29 15.55 4.88
CA VAL A 575 7.73 16.92 4.90
C VAL A 575 8.84 17.98 4.86
N HIS A 576 9.99 17.74 5.51
CA HIS A 576 11.13 18.65 5.44
C HIS A 576 11.72 18.74 4.02
N ILE A 577 11.82 17.60 3.29
CA ILE A 577 12.26 17.61 1.88
C ILE A 577 11.25 18.37 1.01
N GLU A 578 9.95 18.17 1.23
CA GLU A 578 8.91 18.95 0.55
C GLU A 578 9.06 20.45 0.80
N ALA A 579 9.32 20.85 2.05
CA ALA A 579 9.52 22.24 2.41
C ALA A 579 10.77 22.86 1.75
N LEU A 580 11.89 22.14 1.74
CA LEU A 580 13.10 22.58 1.03
C LEU A 580 12.90 22.68 -0.48
N THR A 581 12.20 21.70 -1.08
CA THR A 581 11.91 21.70 -2.52
C THR A 581 10.96 22.86 -2.88
N ALA A 582 9.94 23.10 -2.06
CA ALA A 582 9.03 24.22 -2.26
C ALA A 582 9.74 25.58 -2.14
N LEU A 583 10.65 25.72 -1.16
CA LEU A 583 11.48 26.91 -1.00
C LEU A 583 12.33 27.17 -2.25
N ASP A 584 12.98 26.14 -2.76
CA ASP A 584 13.84 26.24 -3.95
C ASP A 584 13.01 26.66 -5.19
N MET A 585 11.90 25.98 -5.46
CA MET A 585 10.99 26.32 -6.56
C MET A 585 10.41 27.73 -6.41
N ALA A 586 10.01 28.12 -5.19
CA ALA A 586 9.47 29.44 -4.92
C ALA A 586 10.48 30.54 -5.24
N ARG A 587 11.73 30.39 -4.77
CA ARG A 587 12.81 31.36 -4.97
C ARG A 587 13.34 31.42 -6.39
N MET A 588 13.60 30.25 -7.00
CA MET A 588 14.33 30.16 -8.25
C MET A 588 13.44 30.19 -9.48
N GLU A 589 12.18 29.83 -9.33
CA GLU A 589 11.26 29.68 -10.46
C GLU A 589 10.04 30.62 -10.36
N ILE A 590 9.24 30.54 -9.29
CA ILE A 590 7.96 31.28 -9.19
C ILE A 590 8.19 32.78 -9.02
N LEU A 591 9.04 33.17 -8.08
CA LEU A 591 9.32 34.58 -7.80
C LEU A 591 9.87 35.32 -9.03
N PRO A 592 10.90 34.83 -9.73
CA PRO A 592 11.38 35.47 -10.95
C PRO A 592 10.37 35.51 -12.07
N SER A 593 9.51 34.50 -12.20
CA SER A 593 8.44 34.43 -13.20
C SER A 593 7.39 35.53 -12.95
N ALA A 594 6.93 35.65 -11.71
CA ALA A 594 5.95 36.67 -11.31
C ALA A 594 6.48 38.08 -11.52
N VAL A 595 7.76 38.36 -11.18
CA VAL A 595 8.42 39.63 -11.41
C VAL A 595 8.49 39.97 -12.90
N LYS A 596 8.89 39.03 -13.74
CA LYS A 596 8.93 39.20 -15.22
C LYS A 596 7.56 39.52 -15.82
N TYR A 597 6.52 38.87 -15.33
CA TYR A 597 5.17 39.12 -15.84
C TYR A 597 4.64 40.49 -15.41
N GLN A 598 4.93 40.91 -14.18
CA GLN A 598 4.60 42.29 -13.72
C GLN A 598 5.35 43.37 -14.52
N ASP A 599 6.63 43.17 -14.83
CA ASP A 599 7.41 44.04 -15.71
C ASP A 599 6.83 44.13 -17.12
N PHE A 600 6.41 42.96 -17.69
CA PHE A 600 5.71 42.91 -18.96
C PHE A 600 4.44 43.76 -18.94
N LEU A 601 3.58 43.62 -17.93
CA LEU A 601 2.34 44.42 -17.78
C LEU A 601 2.62 45.91 -17.63
N LEU A 602 3.59 46.28 -16.78
CA LEU A 602 4.00 47.68 -16.61
C LEU A 602 4.48 48.29 -17.91
N THR A 603 5.28 47.56 -18.69
CA THR A 603 5.75 47.97 -20.03
C THR A 603 4.58 48.19 -20.99
N GLU A 604 3.59 47.31 -21.01
CA GLU A 604 2.42 47.42 -21.88
C GLU A 604 1.50 48.58 -21.46
N ILE A 605 1.34 48.82 -20.15
CA ILE A 605 0.61 49.97 -19.61
C ILE A 605 1.27 51.27 -20.06
N GLU A 606 2.60 51.41 -19.87
CA GLU A 606 3.34 52.58 -20.32
C GLU A 606 3.19 52.85 -21.80
N LYS A 607 3.35 51.84 -22.66
CA LYS A 607 3.19 51.94 -24.13
C LYS A 607 1.80 52.41 -24.51
N LYS A 608 0.73 51.87 -23.94
CA LYS A 608 -0.64 52.26 -24.19
C LYS A 608 -0.92 53.70 -23.82
N LEU A 609 -0.53 54.12 -22.58
CA LEU A 609 -0.79 55.45 -22.09
C LEU A 609 0.06 56.52 -22.80
N LYS A 610 1.37 56.28 -22.95
CA LYS A 610 2.32 57.26 -23.43
C LYS A 610 2.34 57.42 -24.96
N TYR A 611 2.33 56.32 -25.67
CA TYR A 611 2.53 56.34 -27.13
C TYR A 611 1.24 56.14 -27.95
N ALA A 612 0.34 55.26 -27.48
CA ALA A 612 -0.90 54.99 -28.22
C ALA A 612 -2.09 55.86 -27.75
N LYS A 613 -1.99 56.53 -26.62
CA LYS A 613 -3.05 57.33 -25.96
C LYS A 613 -4.34 56.49 -25.74
N LEU A 614 -4.19 55.23 -25.42
CA LEU A 614 -5.27 54.30 -25.13
C LEU A 614 -5.40 54.09 -23.62
N THR A 615 -6.58 53.64 -23.19
CA THR A 615 -6.76 53.18 -21.81
C THR A 615 -6.02 51.88 -21.54
N ALA A 616 -5.44 51.69 -20.35
CA ALA A 616 -4.75 50.51 -19.88
C ALA A 616 -5.48 49.86 -18.71
N LYS A 617 -6.75 50.22 -18.45
CA LYS A 617 -7.52 49.77 -17.29
C LYS A 617 -7.49 48.21 -17.08
N PRO A 618 -7.66 47.35 -18.11
CA PRO A 618 -7.57 45.91 -17.87
C PRO A 618 -6.19 45.43 -17.37
N GLU A 619 -5.11 45.99 -17.92
CA GLU A 619 -3.74 45.68 -17.53
C GLU A 619 -3.42 46.20 -16.11
N GLU A 620 -3.93 47.36 -15.75
CA GLU A 620 -3.79 47.94 -14.39
C GLU A 620 -4.54 47.10 -13.36
N GLU A 621 -5.76 46.66 -13.65
CA GLU A 621 -6.54 45.76 -12.79
C GLU A 621 -5.86 44.40 -12.64
N LEU A 622 -5.36 43.79 -13.72
CA LEU A 622 -4.64 42.53 -13.69
C LEU A 622 -3.35 42.64 -12.88
N LEU A 623 -2.56 43.70 -13.10
CA LEU A 623 -1.34 43.96 -12.36
C LEU A 623 -1.63 44.14 -10.86
N GLY A 624 -2.71 44.85 -10.49
CA GLY A 624 -3.12 45.00 -9.11
C GLY A 624 -3.44 43.68 -8.42
N ARG A 625 -4.19 42.79 -9.08
CA ARG A 625 -4.52 41.45 -8.60
C ARG A 625 -3.28 40.59 -8.40
N ILE A 626 -2.40 40.53 -9.41
CA ILE A 626 -1.15 39.78 -9.33
C ILE A 626 -0.25 40.31 -8.20
N SER A 627 -0.11 41.63 -8.07
CA SER A 627 0.69 42.23 -7.02
C SER A 627 0.18 41.91 -5.62
N SER A 628 -1.14 41.80 -5.43
CA SER A 628 -1.72 41.37 -4.15
C SER A 628 -1.30 39.94 -3.82
N HIS A 629 -1.54 38.96 -4.72
CA HIS A 629 -1.15 37.56 -4.49
C HIS A 629 0.37 37.38 -4.40
N PHE A 630 1.15 38.22 -5.07
CA PHE A 630 2.60 38.22 -4.98
C PHE A 630 3.08 38.64 -3.59
N ASN A 631 2.43 39.63 -2.96
CA ASN A 631 2.74 40.03 -1.58
C ASN A 631 2.41 38.89 -0.60
N ASP A 632 1.22 38.29 -0.73
CA ASP A 632 0.82 37.12 0.09
C ASP A 632 1.83 35.96 -0.06
N PHE A 633 2.23 35.69 -1.30
CA PHE A 633 3.23 34.67 -1.63
C PHE A 633 4.59 34.97 -1.00
N TYR A 634 5.05 36.21 -1.08
CA TYR A 634 6.34 36.62 -0.53
C TYR A 634 6.37 36.56 1.01
N GLU A 635 5.26 36.90 1.66
CA GLU A 635 5.11 36.78 3.11
C GLU A 635 5.19 35.31 3.55
N GLU A 636 4.47 34.39 2.87
CA GLU A 636 4.50 32.97 3.23
C GLU A 636 5.84 32.30 2.85
N LEU A 637 6.51 32.77 1.79
CA LEU A 637 7.87 32.37 1.45
C LEU A 637 8.86 32.74 2.57
N THR A 638 8.83 34.01 3.04
CA THR A 638 9.68 34.45 4.14
C THR A 638 9.41 33.67 5.42
N ARG A 639 8.14 33.38 5.70
CA ARG A 639 7.74 32.55 6.85
C ARG A 639 8.27 31.11 6.72
N LEU A 640 8.31 30.57 5.50
CA LEU A 640 8.87 29.21 5.26
C LEU A 640 10.36 29.18 5.54
N GLU A 641 11.10 30.22 5.16
CA GLU A 641 12.53 30.39 5.48
C GLU A 641 12.77 30.37 6.99
N GLU A 642 12.03 31.19 7.73
CA GLU A 642 12.11 31.27 9.19
C GLU A 642 11.76 29.93 9.85
N ASN A 643 10.70 29.25 9.36
CA ASN A 643 10.28 27.96 9.89
C ASN A 643 11.32 26.87 9.61
N LEU A 644 12.01 26.89 8.47
CA LEU A 644 13.08 25.95 8.15
C LEU A 644 14.32 26.19 9.01
N GLU A 645 14.67 27.45 9.31
CA GLU A 645 15.73 27.79 10.25
C GLU A 645 15.38 27.34 11.68
N GLY A 646 14.10 27.39 12.04
CA GLY A 646 13.58 26.92 13.33
C GLY A 646 13.53 25.39 13.48
N TYR A 647 13.75 24.61 12.41
CA TYR A 647 13.71 23.14 12.45
C TYR A 647 14.92 22.58 13.20
N LYS A 648 14.65 21.98 14.37
CA LYS A 648 15.69 21.44 15.25
C LYS A 648 16.01 19.99 14.87
N ALA A 649 17.14 19.76 14.22
CA ALA A 649 17.58 18.43 13.79
C ALA A 649 17.91 17.49 14.96
N ASP A 650 18.24 18.01 16.13
CA ASP A 650 18.57 17.30 17.37
C ASP A 650 17.37 16.99 18.27
N ALA A 651 16.18 17.50 17.94
CA ALA A 651 14.94 17.17 18.64
C ALA A 651 14.55 15.68 18.42
N SER A 652 13.71 15.13 19.29
CA SER A 652 13.19 13.76 19.12
C SER A 652 12.43 13.60 17.80
N ALA A 653 12.34 12.35 17.29
CA ALA A 653 11.60 12.08 16.06
C ALA A 653 10.12 12.51 16.18
N GLN A 654 9.54 12.33 17.36
CA GLN A 654 8.16 12.78 17.63
C GLN A 654 8.03 14.30 17.55
N GLU A 655 8.88 15.05 18.23
CA GLU A 655 8.86 16.52 18.17
C GLU A 655 9.05 17.02 16.74
N ARG A 656 10.00 16.45 16.00
CA ARG A 656 10.23 16.80 14.59
C ARG A 656 9.01 16.50 13.73
N ALA A 657 8.34 15.36 13.93
CA ALA A 657 7.16 14.98 13.17
C ALA A 657 5.98 15.91 13.42
N PHE A 658 5.74 16.31 14.68
CA PHE A 658 4.69 17.27 15.01
C PHE A 658 5.04 18.67 14.50
N TYR A 659 6.29 19.11 14.60
CA TYR A 659 6.72 20.39 14.01
C TYR A 659 6.53 20.39 12.49
N ALA A 660 6.90 19.32 11.81
CA ALA A 660 6.69 19.17 10.38
C ALA A 660 5.21 19.26 10.00
N LYS A 661 4.33 18.59 10.76
CA LYS A 661 2.87 18.64 10.57
C LYS A 661 2.29 20.03 10.86
N ASP A 662 2.54 20.55 12.05
CA ASP A 662 1.83 21.73 12.55
C ASP A 662 2.39 23.05 11.99
N THR A 663 3.68 23.09 11.66
CA THR A 663 4.37 24.30 11.22
C THR A 663 4.69 24.26 9.73
N LEU A 664 5.49 23.28 9.28
CA LEU A 664 5.96 23.28 7.89
C LEU A 664 4.82 22.99 6.91
N LEU A 665 4.02 21.93 7.14
CA LEU A 665 2.93 21.58 6.23
C LEU A 665 1.87 22.67 6.13
N SER A 666 1.48 23.27 7.27
CA SER A 666 0.52 24.39 7.30
C SER A 666 1.02 25.62 6.55
N ASN A 667 2.33 25.90 6.61
CA ASN A 667 2.92 27.00 5.84
C ASN A 667 2.99 26.65 4.34
N LEU A 668 3.34 25.42 3.99
CA LEU A 668 3.33 24.95 2.59
C LEU A 668 1.95 25.07 1.95
N GLU A 669 0.88 24.77 2.66
CA GLU A 669 -0.50 24.92 2.17
C GLU A 669 -0.81 26.39 1.82
N ARG A 670 -0.48 27.34 2.70
CA ARG A 670 -0.70 28.78 2.44
C ARG A 670 0.20 29.32 1.32
N LEU A 671 1.47 28.91 1.27
CA LEU A 671 2.39 29.31 0.20
C LEU A 671 1.87 28.80 -1.16
N ARG A 672 1.40 27.55 -1.19
CA ARG A 672 0.78 26.96 -2.37
C ARG A 672 -0.46 27.73 -2.81
N GLU A 673 -1.37 28.04 -1.90
CA GLU A 673 -2.60 28.78 -2.21
C GLU A 673 -2.31 30.13 -2.88
N ALA A 674 -1.32 30.87 -2.37
CA ALA A 674 -0.89 32.13 -2.95
C ALA A 674 -0.26 31.95 -4.35
N ALA A 675 0.62 30.95 -4.50
CA ALA A 675 1.25 30.63 -5.78
C ALA A 675 0.25 30.17 -6.85
N ASP A 676 -0.66 29.24 -6.49
CA ASP A 676 -1.68 28.71 -7.39
C ASP A 676 -2.67 29.82 -7.82
N SER A 677 -2.96 30.79 -6.94
CA SER A 677 -3.77 31.98 -7.27
C SER A 677 -3.07 32.90 -8.26
N MET A 678 -1.76 33.06 -8.18
CA MET A 678 -0.98 33.80 -9.20
C MET A 678 -0.92 33.05 -10.53
N GLU A 679 -0.76 31.73 -10.51
CA GLU A 679 -0.70 30.88 -11.72
C GLU A 679 -1.92 31.09 -12.61
N LEU A 680 -3.12 31.24 -12.04
CA LEU A 680 -4.36 31.52 -12.77
C LEU A 680 -4.41 32.88 -13.46
N LEU A 681 -3.54 33.80 -13.09
CA LEU A 681 -3.49 35.19 -13.63
C LEU A 681 -2.29 35.41 -14.56
N ILE A 682 -1.24 34.61 -14.40
CA ILE A 682 -0.01 34.73 -15.20
C ILE A 682 -0.22 34.07 -16.57
N GLY A 683 0.21 34.76 -17.64
CA GLY A 683 0.14 34.23 -18.99
C GLY A 683 0.97 32.95 -19.13
N LYS A 684 0.43 31.93 -19.82
CA LYS A 684 1.05 30.60 -19.95
C LYS A 684 2.53 30.62 -20.39
N ALA A 685 2.93 31.58 -21.22
CA ALA A 685 4.32 31.75 -21.66
C ALA A 685 5.30 32.14 -20.54
N PHE A 686 4.78 32.62 -19.44
CA PHE A 686 5.57 33.02 -18.27
C PHE A 686 5.57 31.98 -17.14
N LEU A 687 4.76 30.91 -17.27
CA LEU A 687 4.77 29.85 -16.24
C LEU A 687 6.14 29.16 -16.22
N PRO A 688 6.76 29.00 -15.03
CA PRO A 688 8.12 28.49 -14.93
C PRO A 688 8.20 26.95 -15.10
N TYR A 689 7.08 26.25 -14.93
CA TYR A 689 6.97 24.79 -15.00
C TYR A 689 5.64 24.39 -15.68
N PRO A 690 5.52 23.13 -16.13
CA PRO A 690 4.28 22.60 -16.71
C PRO A 690 3.11 22.68 -15.74
N SER A 691 1.97 23.22 -16.20
CA SER A 691 0.71 23.27 -15.45
C SER A 691 0.10 21.87 -15.25
N TYR A 692 -0.91 21.73 -14.39
CA TYR A 692 -1.67 20.50 -14.25
C TYR A 692 -2.30 20.03 -15.56
N GLU A 693 -2.78 20.95 -16.40
CA GLU A 693 -3.28 20.61 -17.72
C GLU A 693 -2.21 19.97 -18.60
N ASP A 694 -0.99 20.54 -18.59
CA ASP A 694 0.14 20.00 -19.37
C ASP A 694 0.57 18.61 -18.87
N ILE A 695 0.45 18.32 -17.56
CA ILE A 695 0.86 17.06 -16.96
C ILE A 695 -0.22 15.99 -17.16
N LEU A 696 -1.45 16.25 -16.71
CA LEU A 696 -2.55 15.26 -16.70
C LEU A 696 -2.97 14.84 -18.11
N TYR A 697 -2.81 15.74 -19.09
CA TYR A 697 -3.11 15.48 -20.49
C TYR A 697 -1.86 15.31 -21.38
N SER A 698 -0.69 15.05 -20.78
CA SER A 698 0.59 14.88 -21.49
C SER A 698 0.60 13.68 -22.44
N VAL A 699 -0.05 12.57 -22.07
CA VAL A 699 -0.16 11.38 -22.91
C VAL A 699 -1.37 11.53 -23.82
N LYS A 700 -1.12 11.70 -25.14
CA LYS A 700 -2.15 11.87 -26.16
C LYS A 700 -2.52 10.55 -26.83
N TYR A 701 -3.64 10.55 -27.57
CA TYR A 701 -4.07 9.42 -28.41
C TYR A 701 -3.11 9.17 -29.56
#